data_cadb32c3f095fcd7c9e7c7e7c73b3b4b
#
_entry.id   cadb32c3f095fcd7c9e7c7e7c73b3b4b
#
_cell.length_a   1.000
_cell.length_b   1.000
_cell.length_c   1.000
_cell.angle_alpha   90.00
_cell.angle_beta   90.00
_cell.angle_gamma   90.00
#
_symmetry.space_group_name_H-M   'P 1'
#
loop_
_entity.id
_entity.type
_entity.pdbx_description
1 polymer ?
#
loop_
_entity_poly.entity_id
_entity_poly.type
_entity_poly.pdbx_seq_one_letter_code
_entity_poly.pdbx_strand_id
1 'polypeptide(L)'
;MLLLAGFCIPLGVQAQAPKKVSIEGTVTEYNPKEPIAGCVVSIPTLELWVVTDAKGRFRMPSVTTGSYTIEATCLGYEPLSYKVTITASIGALSLRLKESSLQLNTVTVTAQRGRSINSSSTIDRQAMDHLQATSVKDVMQLLPGVVTSNPDLTSSSYNFIGIRDLNPNMTSVETLGVNSSTVGIYVDGASVKNDASLVGEKATGFGQPVSKGIDMRTISTDNIESVEVVRGVASAEYGNMSAGAVIVKTKQGRTPYEVRVKAVPNTKAVALTKGYALGPDKGFLNVGLDYANAMKDIRTSKDAYDRGTFSVNYSNTFNRDRTPFQFNAKVSGYLSKGTSKPDADDLSQDERKFLDDKSLSLNLNGSWLLNKSWITSLKYVLSHTMTREYARNKALSTFVGVANPGATEPGEGFVEFTPHDYMSDIRNLSMAYYTNAKLMAEVSGRYGKVYNKAMLGAEWSNSGNTGKGQYYEGVRPIQFRPQPFSDIPFMNQVAVFVEEKVTLPVGKTSLTLQAGGRFTYLATDRLNDKWAVDPRFNLKYTIISNRAPKKVRELSLRAGWGIQTTLPGLYTLYPFASYIDNYSLRLPAAGERPAMEAWTTEVTTAEELSNRDLKMQYSKNFEVGVDFEMFGIKGSIAYYNEKMRNGYSTMYTPGVYSYREYNYSGAETPVYIDDPNNPGQKVLGVNGEPLDYETVTKFKRIAKPGNNNKYDKQGVEYTFDFGQIRAIRTSIIVNGAYMQMKNMPDVGVKQLFDLSYNSGKIQINGENVYNPVYGGYDGGKSLQGTAIRKRFNSNFSFITHIPKLRLITSLTVQCVWLDRSRSFKNSGVYYEDAEGNKIYDFEGQVDGTLYKDPDWYMDAAGNVLPFDPSLYDGELGNAFQIYRTTSTNSSLFVQNSFKPYFMANIRITKEIGNIAQISFYANNFTNSRPKMKLQSTGSYRMVNTEMYFGAELKLKF
;
A
#
# COMPACT_ATOMS: atom_id res chain seq x y z
N MET A 1 -20.41 24.32 -5.58
CA MET A 1 -19.49 25.36 -6.07
C MET A 1 -19.75 26.75 -5.48
N LEU A 2 -20.95 27.14 -5.16
CA LEU A 2 -21.29 28.47 -4.59
C LEU A 2 -20.97 28.66 -3.08
N LEU A 3 -20.82 27.60 -2.30
CA LEU A 3 -20.48 27.66 -0.87
C LEU A 3 -18.97 27.81 -0.54
N LEU A 4 -18.08 27.53 -1.48
CA LEU A 4 -16.64 27.72 -1.32
C LEU A 4 -16.17 29.14 -1.74
N ALA A 5 -16.92 29.82 -2.58
CA ALA A 5 -16.62 31.20 -2.99
C ALA A 5 -16.94 32.27 -1.91
N GLY A 6 -17.75 31.92 -0.93
CA GLY A 6 -18.16 32.82 0.16
C GLY A 6 -17.15 33.02 1.30
N PHE A 7 -16.11 32.21 1.40
CA PHE A 7 -15.11 32.30 2.48
C PHE A 7 -13.85 33.10 2.16
N CYS A 8 -13.69 33.55 0.92
CA CYS A 8 -12.59 34.43 0.52
C CYS A 8 -12.91 35.94 0.61
N ILE A 9 -13.94 36.33 1.32
CA ILE A 9 -14.18 37.76 1.60
C ILE A 9 -13.29 38.15 2.76
N PRO A 10 -12.25 38.99 2.58
CA PRO A 10 -11.59 39.62 3.70
C PRO A 10 -12.66 40.48 4.41
N LEU A 11 -13.13 40.03 5.56
CA LEU A 11 -13.86 40.91 6.48
C LEU A 11 -12.97 42.13 6.68
N GLY A 12 -13.36 43.23 6.08
CA GLY A 12 -12.70 44.51 6.14
C GLY A 12 -12.79 45.09 7.56
N VAL A 13 -12.13 44.45 8.49
CA VAL A 13 -11.73 45.07 9.75
C VAL A 13 -10.49 45.89 9.42
N GLN A 14 -10.59 47.20 9.38
CA GLN A 14 -9.47 48.13 9.42
C GLN A 14 -8.71 47.92 10.72
N ALA A 15 -7.99 46.81 10.84
CA ALA A 15 -6.99 46.59 11.86
C ALA A 15 -5.72 47.28 11.37
N GLN A 16 -5.21 48.22 12.15
CA GLN A 16 -3.88 48.85 11.97
C GLN A 16 -2.89 47.76 11.55
N ALA A 17 -2.22 47.93 10.40
CA ALA A 17 -1.30 46.94 9.86
C ALA A 17 -0.27 46.55 10.96
N PRO A 18 -0.14 45.28 11.30
CA PRO A 18 0.70 44.85 12.40
C PRO A 18 2.16 45.23 12.12
N LYS A 19 2.82 45.86 13.09
CA LYS A 19 4.21 46.30 12.98
C LYS A 19 5.09 45.08 12.68
N LYS A 20 5.84 45.13 11.58
CA LYS A 20 6.82 44.11 11.21
C LYS A 20 8.21 44.50 11.76
N VAL A 21 8.92 43.55 12.33
CA VAL A 21 10.25 43.69 12.95
C VAL A 21 11.18 42.57 12.51
N SER A 22 12.50 42.73 12.68
CA SER A 22 13.46 41.65 12.39
C SER A 22 13.90 40.92 13.65
N ILE A 23 14.21 39.65 13.53
CA ILE A 23 14.88 38.86 14.56
C ILE A 23 16.20 38.38 14.01
N GLU A 24 17.28 38.73 14.72
CA GLU A 24 18.63 38.26 14.42
C GLU A 24 19.19 37.49 15.60
N GLY A 25 20.02 36.49 15.32
CA GLY A 25 20.59 35.67 16.39
C GLY A 25 21.64 34.69 15.89
N THR A 26 22.07 33.85 16.81
CA THR A 26 23.03 32.76 16.55
C THR A 26 22.56 31.46 17.14
N VAL A 27 22.87 30.37 16.43
CA VAL A 27 22.68 29.01 16.90
C VAL A 27 24.05 28.38 17.13
N THR A 28 24.28 27.91 18.36
CA THR A 28 25.55 27.31 18.76
C THR A 28 25.31 25.98 19.47
N GLU A 29 26.33 25.16 19.53
CA GLU A 29 26.34 23.99 20.42
C GLU A 29 26.24 24.41 21.89
N TYR A 30 25.67 23.55 22.69
CA TYR A 30 25.56 23.80 24.13
C TYR A 30 26.94 23.78 24.79
N ASN A 31 27.80 22.85 24.38
CA ASN A 31 29.18 22.74 24.84
C ASN A 31 30.00 21.84 23.88
N PRO A 32 31.12 22.30 23.25
CA PRO A 32 31.74 23.61 23.33
C PRO A 32 30.92 24.68 22.63
N LYS A 33 30.77 25.83 22.71
CA LYS A 33 29.93 26.83 22.02
C LYS A 33 30.29 27.02 20.55
N GLU A 34 30.42 25.94 19.78
CA GLU A 34 30.70 26.04 18.37
C GLU A 34 29.46 26.48 17.57
N PRO A 35 29.61 27.28 16.50
CA PRO A 35 28.50 27.70 15.67
C PRO A 35 27.95 26.52 14.85
N ILE A 36 26.61 26.38 14.80
CA ILE A 36 25.93 25.35 14.00
C ILE A 36 25.45 25.98 12.69
N ALA A 37 26.06 25.56 11.58
CA ALA A 37 25.66 25.94 10.24
C ALA A 37 24.52 25.02 9.75
N GLY A 38 23.59 25.58 8.94
CA GLY A 38 22.49 24.79 8.36
C GLY A 38 21.35 24.47 9.33
N CYS A 39 21.32 25.06 10.51
CA CYS A 39 20.21 24.92 11.45
C CYS A 39 18.99 25.71 10.95
N VAL A 40 17.84 25.06 10.89
CA VAL A 40 16.56 25.71 10.56
C VAL A 40 16.01 26.38 11.82
N VAL A 41 15.85 27.69 11.78
CA VAL A 41 15.17 28.47 12.81
C VAL A 41 13.81 28.90 12.26
N SER A 42 12.71 28.54 12.93
CA SER A 42 11.36 28.76 12.43
C SER A 42 10.43 29.35 13.49
N ILE A 43 9.38 30.03 13.02
CA ILE A 43 8.19 30.37 13.79
C ILE A 43 7.02 29.60 13.17
N PRO A 44 6.71 28.40 13.66
CA PRO A 44 5.74 27.51 13.01
C PRO A 44 4.35 28.13 12.85
N THR A 45 3.92 29.00 13.78
CA THR A 45 2.63 29.69 13.72
C THR A 45 2.52 30.72 12.59
N LEU A 46 3.64 31.24 12.11
CA LEU A 46 3.72 32.19 11.00
C LEU A 46 4.27 31.53 9.74
N GLU A 47 4.73 30.28 9.85
CA GLU A 47 5.45 29.53 8.80
C GLU A 47 6.67 30.27 8.24
N LEU A 48 7.26 31.12 9.04
CA LEU A 48 8.52 31.76 8.73
C LEU A 48 9.67 30.88 9.18
N TRP A 49 10.65 30.75 8.34
CA TRP A 49 11.85 29.97 8.63
C TRP A 49 13.08 30.64 7.97
N VAL A 50 14.20 30.42 8.54
CA VAL A 50 15.52 30.82 8.02
C VAL A 50 16.55 29.75 8.37
N VAL A 51 17.67 29.75 7.67
CA VAL A 51 18.75 28.77 7.91
C VAL A 51 20.01 29.51 8.34
N THR A 52 20.72 28.98 9.34
CA THR A 52 21.95 29.58 9.84
C THR A 52 23.07 29.51 8.80
N ASP A 53 23.90 30.58 8.79
CA ASP A 53 25.13 30.68 7.98
C ASP A 53 26.26 29.80 8.57
N ALA A 54 27.46 29.85 7.95
CA ALA A 54 28.63 29.10 8.41
C ALA A 54 29.12 29.52 9.81
N LYS A 55 28.75 30.71 10.28
CA LYS A 55 29.04 31.23 11.65
C LYS A 55 27.85 31.02 12.59
N GLY A 56 26.87 30.18 12.22
CA GLY A 56 25.67 29.91 13.01
C GLY A 56 24.70 31.11 13.10
N ARG A 57 24.88 32.19 12.35
CA ARG A 57 24.01 33.37 12.40
C ARG A 57 22.78 33.17 11.55
N PHE A 58 21.67 33.74 12.01
CA PHE A 58 20.43 33.82 11.26
C PHE A 58 19.79 35.21 11.35
N ARG A 59 19.04 35.57 10.33
CA ARG A 59 18.21 36.76 10.29
C ARG A 59 16.85 36.43 9.73
N MET A 60 15.79 36.66 10.51
CA MET A 60 14.40 36.47 10.12
C MET A 60 13.77 37.86 9.94
N PRO A 61 13.59 38.30 8.69
CA PRO A 61 13.02 39.61 8.41
C PRO A 61 11.49 39.57 8.51
N SER A 62 10.89 40.73 8.80
CA SER A 62 9.44 40.96 8.65
C SER A 62 8.55 40.05 9.50
N VAL A 63 8.93 39.79 10.75
CA VAL A 63 8.11 39.10 11.74
C VAL A 63 7.10 40.06 12.34
N THR A 64 5.83 39.68 12.38
CA THR A 64 4.77 40.49 13.05
C THR A 64 4.96 40.44 14.56
N THR A 65 4.73 41.58 15.25
CA THR A 65 4.81 41.65 16.71
C THR A 65 3.81 40.70 17.37
N GLY A 66 4.19 40.03 18.46
CA GLY A 66 3.37 39.06 19.17
C GLY A 66 4.16 38.06 20.01
N SER A 67 3.48 37.14 20.68
CA SER A 67 4.14 36.04 21.40
C SER A 67 4.16 34.78 20.56
N TYR A 68 5.35 34.24 20.35
CA TYR A 68 5.59 33.08 19.47
C TYR A 68 6.46 32.03 20.15
N THR A 69 6.48 30.87 19.59
CA THR A 69 7.50 29.86 19.85
C THR A 69 8.45 29.86 18.65
N ILE A 70 9.72 30.09 18.88
CA ILE A 70 10.80 29.89 17.90
C ILE A 70 11.29 28.47 18.09
N GLU A 71 11.41 27.75 17.00
CA GLU A 71 11.98 26.40 16.98
C GLU A 71 13.29 26.43 16.21
N ALA A 72 14.31 25.81 16.78
CA ALA A 72 15.58 25.57 16.11
C ALA A 72 15.80 24.06 15.97
N THR A 73 15.99 23.61 14.74
CA THR A 73 16.19 22.19 14.39
C THR A 73 17.42 22.01 13.53
N CYS A 74 18.27 21.07 13.89
CA CYS A 74 19.43 20.70 13.12
C CYS A 74 19.67 19.19 13.23
N LEU A 75 20.08 18.56 12.12
CA LEU A 75 20.39 17.13 12.11
C LEU A 75 21.55 16.81 13.07
N GLY A 76 21.35 15.81 13.93
CA GLY A 76 22.32 15.44 14.98
C GLY A 76 22.15 16.19 16.31
N TYR A 77 21.21 17.13 16.40
CA TYR A 77 20.92 17.90 17.61
C TYR A 77 19.47 17.72 18.07
N GLU A 78 19.24 17.92 19.37
CA GLU A 78 17.89 17.98 19.92
C GLU A 78 17.16 19.24 19.44
N PRO A 79 15.89 19.15 18.99
CA PRO A 79 15.10 20.32 18.66
C PRO A 79 14.92 21.24 19.88
N LEU A 80 15.18 22.53 19.70
CA LEU A 80 14.97 23.56 20.72
C LEU A 80 13.69 24.32 20.43
N SER A 81 12.79 24.40 21.43
CA SER A 81 11.61 25.28 21.39
C SER A 81 11.77 26.43 22.41
N TYR A 82 11.80 27.66 21.93
CA TYR A 82 12.02 28.86 22.73
C TYR A 82 10.83 29.83 22.60
N LYS A 83 10.20 30.14 23.72
CA LYS A 83 9.10 31.12 23.76
C LYS A 83 9.64 32.55 23.80
N VAL A 84 9.14 33.40 22.93
CA VAL A 84 9.55 34.80 22.82
C VAL A 84 8.35 35.70 22.60
N THR A 85 8.37 36.88 23.27
CA THR A 85 7.42 37.96 22.99
C THR A 85 8.16 39.05 22.20
N ILE A 86 7.72 39.26 20.97
CA ILE A 86 8.35 40.16 20.00
C ILE A 86 7.54 41.46 20.00
N THR A 87 8.12 42.52 20.55
CA THR A 87 7.54 43.88 20.58
C THR A 87 8.32 44.85 19.72
N ALA A 88 9.61 44.55 19.50
CA ALA A 88 10.56 45.32 18.71
C ALA A 88 11.54 44.37 18.01
N SER A 89 12.41 44.88 17.14
CA SER A 89 13.48 44.08 16.54
C SER A 89 14.41 43.53 17.62
N ILE A 90 14.79 42.23 17.45
CA ILE A 90 15.70 41.54 18.34
C ILE A 90 17.00 41.34 17.58
N GLY A 91 18.08 41.96 18.06
CA GLY A 91 19.39 41.93 17.38
C GLY A 91 20.37 40.84 17.83
N ALA A 92 20.09 40.11 18.94
CA ALA A 92 21.03 39.13 19.48
C ALA A 92 20.35 37.95 20.21
N LEU A 93 19.51 37.19 19.51
CA LEU A 93 18.93 35.97 20.08
C LEU A 93 19.95 34.83 20.05
N SER A 94 20.29 34.24 21.22
CA SER A 94 21.19 33.10 21.29
C SER A 94 20.42 31.81 21.55
N LEU A 95 20.47 30.88 20.60
CA LEU A 95 19.85 29.54 20.68
C LEU A 95 20.98 28.51 20.82
N ARG A 96 20.88 27.64 21.82
CA ARG A 96 21.89 26.61 22.08
C ARG A 96 21.27 25.25 21.92
N LEU A 97 21.78 24.44 21.00
CA LEU A 97 21.36 23.10 20.77
C LEU A 97 22.27 22.11 21.47
N LYS A 98 21.69 21.03 21.97
CA LYS A 98 22.43 19.90 22.52
C LYS A 98 22.57 18.85 21.45
N GLU A 99 23.76 18.25 21.35
CA GLU A 99 23.96 17.10 20.46
C GLU A 99 23.05 15.94 20.89
N SER A 100 22.42 15.27 19.93
CA SER A 100 21.56 14.12 20.17
C SER A 100 22.42 12.92 20.57
N SER A 101 22.40 12.54 21.84
CA SER A 101 23.11 11.37 22.36
C SER A 101 22.34 10.69 23.49
N LEU A 102 22.68 9.43 23.77
CA LEU A 102 22.10 8.66 24.89
C LEU A 102 22.52 9.16 26.30
N GLN A 103 23.39 10.16 26.37
CA GLN A 103 23.70 10.84 27.66
C GLN A 103 22.58 11.75 28.15
N LEU A 104 21.66 12.15 27.26
CA LEU A 104 20.58 13.07 27.58
C LEU A 104 19.49 12.39 28.40
N ASN A 105 18.85 13.16 29.27
CA ASN A 105 17.79 12.63 30.15
C ASN A 105 16.48 12.30 29.40
N THR A 106 16.36 12.70 28.15
CA THR A 106 15.12 12.52 27.35
C THR A 106 15.47 11.88 26.03
N VAL A 107 15.30 10.56 25.93
CA VAL A 107 15.47 9.80 24.69
C VAL A 107 14.14 9.24 24.29
N THR A 108 13.71 9.53 23.08
CA THR A 108 12.47 9.02 22.50
C THR A 108 12.76 7.75 21.69
N VAL A 109 12.18 6.63 22.08
CA VAL A 109 12.33 5.35 21.37
C VAL A 109 10.99 4.76 20.95
N THR A 110 9.96 5.59 20.91
CA THR A 110 8.60 5.20 20.53
C THR A 110 8.02 6.20 19.54
N ALA A 111 6.93 5.83 18.87
CA ALA A 111 6.17 6.76 18.05
C ALA A 111 5.57 7.87 18.94
N GLN A 112 5.82 9.10 18.57
CA GLN A 112 5.23 10.27 19.23
C GLN A 112 3.98 10.71 18.47
N ARG A 113 3.03 11.30 19.20
CA ARG A 113 1.91 11.97 18.53
C ARG A 113 2.42 13.13 17.68
N GLY A 114 2.03 13.18 16.40
CA GLY A 114 2.36 14.28 15.52
C GLY A 114 1.74 15.60 16.00
N ARG A 115 2.35 16.72 15.59
CA ARG A 115 1.86 18.08 15.93
C ARG A 115 0.65 18.51 15.10
N SER A 116 0.26 17.73 14.13
CA SER A 116 -0.90 17.99 13.24
C SER A 116 -2.23 17.97 14.00
N ILE A 117 -3.25 18.58 13.41
CA ILE A 117 -4.62 18.61 13.99
C ILE A 117 -5.23 17.20 13.97
N ASN A 118 -4.93 16.43 12.94
CA ASN A 118 -5.41 15.05 12.73
C ASN A 118 -4.63 14.01 13.55
N SER A 119 -5.07 12.76 13.53
CA SER A 119 -4.33 11.63 14.12
C SER A 119 -3.10 11.32 13.29
N SER A 120 -1.95 11.77 13.75
CA SER A 120 -0.67 11.38 13.18
C SER A 120 0.31 10.91 14.26
N SER A 121 1.27 10.09 13.86
CA SER A 121 2.39 9.63 14.68
C SER A 121 3.69 9.91 13.97
N THR A 122 4.64 10.54 14.66
CA THR A 122 5.99 10.79 14.16
C THR A 122 6.97 9.86 14.83
N ILE A 123 7.80 9.21 14.06
CA ILE A 123 8.86 8.31 14.50
C ILE A 123 10.17 8.93 14.04
N ASP A 124 11.00 9.28 14.98
CA ASP A 124 12.29 9.92 14.74
C ASP A 124 13.43 8.91 14.52
N ARG A 125 14.62 9.42 14.24
CA ARG A 125 15.82 8.62 14.00
C ARG A 125 16.19 7.75 15.20
N GLN A 126 16.07 8.25 16.41
CA GLN A 126 16.44 7.53 17.63
C GLN A 126 15.52 6.31 17.84
N ALA A 127 14.23 6.47 17.61
CA ALA A 127 13.28 5.37 17.69
C ALA A 127 13.55 4.30 16.62
N MET A 128 13.90 4.70 15.40
CA MET A 128 14.26 3.76 14.31
C MET A 128 15.57 3.02 14.61
N ASP A 129 16.58 3.69 15.14
CA ASP A 129 17.85 3.08 15.53
C ASP A 129 17.67 2.07 16.69
N HIS A 130 16.87 2.42 17.69
CA HIS A 130 16.56 1.51 18.79
C HIS A 130 15.73 0.30 18.33
N LEU A 131 14.80 0.49 17.37
CA LEU A 131 14.03 -0.58 16.76
C LEU A 131 14.89 -1.49 15.87
N GLN A 132 16.04 -0.99 15.39
CA GLN A 132 16.88 -1.65 14.39
C GLN A 132 16.11 -1.96 13.09
N ALA A 133 15.30 -1.02 12.67
CA ALA A 133 14.48 -1.14 11.45
C ALA A 133 15.36 -1.32 10.20
N THR A 134 14.98 -2.21 9.31
CA THR A 134 15.65 -2.46 8.02
C THR A 134 14.85 -1.86 6.85
N SER A 135 13.53 -1.78 7.01
CA SER A 135 12.59 -1.20 6.06
C SER A 135 11.60 -0.26 6.76
N VAL A 136 10.95 0.60 6.00
CA VAL A 136 9.88 1.48 6.54
C VAL A 136 8.72 0.65 7.12
N LYS A 137 8.49 -0.57 6.62
CA LYS A 137 7.49 -1.49 7.19
C LYS A 137 7.75 -1.81 8.66
N ASP A 138 9.03 -2.01 9.03
CA ASP A 138 9.39 -2.34 10.42
C ASP A 138 9.02 -1.20 11.37
N VAL A 139 9.12 0.04 10.90
CA VAL A 139 8.80 1.26 11.67
C VAL A 139 7.33 1.30 12.09
N MET A 140 6.44 0.70 11.32
CA MET A 140 5.00 0.65 11.63
C MET A 140 4.68 -0.10 12.92
N GLN A 141 5.58 -0.96 13.42
CA GLN A 141 5.39 -1.69 14.69
C GLN A 141 5.30 -0.77 15.91
N LEU A 142 5.78 0.46 15.80
CA LEU A 142 5.69 1.45 16.88
C LEU A 142 4.31 2.14 16.97
N LEU A 143 3.43 1.94 16.00
CA LEU A 143 2.11 2.55 15.97
C LEU A 143 1.14 1.86 16.94
N PRO A 144 0.16 2.60 17.53
CA PRO A 144 -0.88 2.02 18.34
C PRO A 144 -1.66 0.94 17.60
N GLY A 145 -1.96 -0.18 18.26
CA GLY A 145 -2.76 -1.26 17.70
C GLY A 145 -2.04 -2.21 16.74
N VAL A 146 -0.78 -1.94 16.39
CA VAL A 146 0.02 -2.85 15.56
C VAL A 146 0.61 -3.96 16.43
N VAL A 147 0.49 -5.19 15.95
CA VAL A 147 1.08 -6.39 16.56
C VAL A 147 2.46 -6.60 15.94
N THR A 148 3.47 -6.82 16.79
CA THR A 148 4.85 -7.07 16.35
C THR A 148 4.91 -8.33 15.48
N SER A 149 5.58 -8.23 14.35
CA SER A 149 5.92 -9.33 13.46
C SER A 149 7.43 -9.35 13.22
N ASN A 150 7.98 -10.51 12.90
CA ASN A 150 9.40 -10.61 12.59
C ASN A 150 9.68 -9.99 11.21
N PRO A 151 10.77 -9.23 11.06
CA PRO A 151 11.19 -8.72 9.76
C PRO A 151 11.44 -9.86 8.77
N ASP A 152 10.95 -9.74 7.56
CA ASP A 152 11.20 -10.71 6.49
C ASP A 152 11.38 -9.98 5.16
N LEU A 153 12.61 -9.85 4.69
CA LEU A 153 12.94 -9.26 3.40
C LEU A 153 12.77 -10.24 2.24
N THR A 154 12.60 -11.56 2.48
CA THR A 154 12.42 -12.54 1.41
C THR A 154 11.00 -12.51 0.84
N SER A 155 10.04 -11.98 1.59
CA SER A 155 8.63 -11.87 1.19
C SER A 155 8.27 -10.44 0.80
N SER A 156 7.86 -10.21 -0.44
CA SER A 156 7.32 -8.91 -0.87
C SER A 156 6.01 -8.59 -0.16
N SER A 157 5.13 -9.58 0.00
CA SER A 157 3.82 -9.40 0.62
C SER A 157 3.89 -8.96 2.10
N TYR A 158 4.93 -9.37 2.83
CA TYR A 158 5.18 -8.88 4.19
C TYR A 158 5.47 -7.37 4.22
N ASN A 159 6.06 -6.82 3.17
CA ASN A 159 6.60 -5.46 3.14
C ASN A 159 5.63 -4.41 2.61
N PHE A 160 4.38 -4.75 2.35
CA PHE A 160 3.34 -3.76 2.08
C PHE A 160 2.80 -3.15 3.37
N ILE A 161 2.39 -1.88 3.32
CA ILE A 161 1.84 -1.16 4.47
C ILE A 161 0.32 -1.11 4.39
N GLY A 162 -0.33 -1.54 5.48
CA GLY A 162 -1.74 -1.28 5.76
C GLY A 162 -1.88 -0.40 7.01
N ILE A 163 -2.75 0.60 6.97
CA ILE A 163 -3.06 1.43 8.11
C ILE A 163 -4.43 1.01 8.67
N ARG A 164 -4.52 0.81 10.02
CA ARG A 164 -5.74 0.35 10.69
C ARG A 164 -6.28 -0.93 10.04
N ASP A 165 -5.39 -1.88 9.77
CA ASP A 165 -5.71 -3.14 9.10
C ASP A 165 -5.58 -4.32 10.06
N LEU A 166 -6.59 -5.20 10.04
CA LEU A 166 -6.64 -6.42 10.85
C LEU A 166 -6.19 -7.66 10.09
N ASN A 167 -5.79 -7.53 8.84
CA ASN A 167 -5.44 -8.63 7.97
C ASN A 167 -3.90 -8.71 7.77
N PRO A 168 -3.14 -9.21 8.77
CA PRO A 168 -1.67 -9.20 8.72
C PRO A 168 -1.09 -10.16 7.68
N ASN A 169 -1.86 -11.15 7.24
CA ASN A 169 -1.43 -12.20 6.31
C ASN A 169 -2.35 -12.20 5.08
N MET A 170 -2.27 -11.16 4.28
CA MET A 170 -2.94 -11.13 3.00
C MET A 170 -2.14 -11.97 2.00
N THR A 171 -2.57 -13.20 1.81
CA THR A 171 -1.90 -14.15 0.91
C THR A 171 -2.44 -14.11 -0.52
N SER A 172 -3.58 -13.47 -0.75
CA SER A 172 -4.10 -13.31 -2.11
C SER A 172 -3.67 -11.98 -2.73
N VAL A 173 -3.13 -12.04 -3.92
CA VAL A 173 -2.67 -10.86 -4.70
C VAL A 173 -3.82 -9.87 -4.91
N GLU A 174 -5.04 -10.34 -5.11
CA GLU A 174 -6.24 -9.52 -5.29
C GLU A 174 -6.56 -8.66 -4.05
N THR A 175 -6.45 -9.25 -2.86
CA THR A 175 -6.71 -8.53 -1.61
C THR A 175 -5.56 -7.60 -1.24
N LEU A 176 -4.31 -7.97 -1.56
CA LEU A 176 -3.12 -7.13 -1.38
C LEU A 176 -3.17 -5.89 -2.28
N GLY A 177 -3.51 -6.07 -3.57
CA GLY A 177 -3.59 -4.97 -4.54
C GLY A 177 -4.56 -3.87 -4.09
N VAL A 178 -5.72 -4.24 -3.58
CA VAL A 178 -6.74 -3.27 -3.13
C VAL A 178 -6.33 -2.53 -1.87
N ASN A 179 -5.79 -3.22 -0.86
CA ASN A 179 -5.53 -2.60 0.45
C ASN A 179 -4.17 -1.86 0.51
N SER A 180 -3.14 -2.39 -0.13
CA SER A 180 -1.81 -1.77 -0.12
C SER A 180 -1.71 -0.55 -1.04
N SER A 181 -2.48 -0.49 -2.11
CA SER A 181 -2.56 0.69 -2.99
C SER A 181 -3.30 1.87 -2.36
N THR A 182 -3.99 1.65 -1.22
CA THR A 182 -4.80 2.68 -0.55
C THR A 182 -4.00 3.62 0.34
N VAL A 183 -2.76 3.28 0.68
CA VAL A 183 -1.86 4.10 1.51
C VAL A 183 -0.97 4.97 0.64
N GLY A 184 -1.05 6.28 0.82
CA GLY A 184 -0.15 7.22 0.13
C GLY A 184 1.25 7.20 0.74
N ILE A 185 2.29 7.02 -0.07
CA ILE A 185 3.69 7.07 0.37
C ILE A 185 4.35 8.29 -0.25
N TYR A 186 4.99 9.12 0.59
CA TYR A 186 5.66 10.35 0.15
C TYR A 186 7.08 10.37 0.70
N VAL A 187 8.07 10.60 -0.16
CA VAL A 187 9.48 10.75 0.21
C VAL A 187 9.94 12.14 -0.18
N ASP A 188 10.31 12.95 0.79
CA ASP A 188 10.73 14.36 0.60
C ASP A 188 9.72 15.16 -0.24
N GLY A 189 8.42 14.95 0.01
CA GLY A 189 7.30 15.62 -0.68
C GLY A 189 6.87 15.00 -2.01
N ALA A 190 7.70 14.14 -2.63
CA ALA A 190 7.34 13.42 -3.85
C ALA A 190 6.49 12.19 -3.54
N SER A 191 5.43 11.97 -4.30
CA SER A 191 4.61 10.75 -4.24
C SER A 191 5.40 9.57 -4.82
N VAL A 192 5.52 8.50 -4.06
CA VAL A 192 6.00 7.21 -4.57
C VAL A 192 4.81 6.44 -5.11
N LYS A 193 4.90 5.99 -6.35
CA LYS A 193 3.82 5.30 -7.07
C LYS A 193 4.31 3.97 -7.64
N ASN A 194 3.38 3.06 -7.90
CA ASN A 194 3.60 1.82 -8.64
C ASN A 194 2.38 1.41 -9.50
N ASP A 195 1.50 2.36 -9.81
CA ASP A 195 0.30 2.16 -10.63
C ASP A 195 0.60 1.75 -12.08
N ALA A 196 1.83 1.94 -12.55
CA ALA A 196 2.33 1.50 -13.85
C ALA A 196 3.24 0.24 -13.78
N SER A 197 3.48 -0.32 -12.58
CA SER A 197 4.17 -1.61 -12.44
C SER A 197 3.19 -2.74 -12.78
N LEU A 198 3.52 -3.54 -13.80
CA LEU A 198 2.65 -4.59 -14.35
C LEU A 198 3.22 -6.00 -14.14
N VAL A 199 4.35 -6.14 -13.42
CA VAL A 199 4.94 -7.43 -13.06
C VAL A 199 4.23 -7.99 -11.82
N GLY A 200 3.48 -9.08 -12.01
CA GLY A 200 2.88 -9.83 -10.90
C GLY A 200 3.92 -10.66 -10.12
N GLU A 201 3.64 -11.01 -8.85
CA GLU A 201 4.45 -11.99 -8.09
C GLU A 201 4.48 -13.37 -8.73
N LYS A 202 3.43 -13.72 -9.45
CA LYS A 202 3.36 -14.94 -10.21
C LYS A 202 3.85 -14.69 -11.63
N ALA A 203 5.16 -14.68 -11.83
CA ALA A 203 5.78 -14.83 -13.16
C ALA A 203 5.48 -16.23 -13.75
N THR A 204 4.36 -16.84 -13.41
CA THR A 204 3.95 -18.20 -13.77
C THR A 204 2.93 -18.19 -14.91
N GLY A 205 3.18 -17.45 -15.97
CA GLY A 205 2.58 -17.69 -17.28
C GLY A 205 1.05 -17.50 -17.47
N PHE A 206 0.24 -17.54 -16.42
CA PHE A 206 -1.23 -17.57 -16.53
C PHE A 206 -1.97 -16.58 -15.62
N GLY A 207 -1.26 -15.69 -14.95
CA GLY A 207 -1.87 -14.69 -14.09
C GLY A 207 -1.89 -13.33 -14.74
N GLN A 208 -3.03 -12.66 -14.74
CA GLN A 208 -3.13 -11.26 -15.14
C GLN A 208 -2.21 -10.42 -14.22
N PRO A 209 -1.36 -9.52 -14.76
CA PRO A 209 -0.53 -8.66 -13.94
C PRO A 209 -1.42 -7.74 -13.11
N VAL A 210 -1.25 -7.75 -11.79
CA VAL A 210 -2.01 -6.90 -10.87
C VAL A 210 -1.08 -5.85 -10.30
N SER A 211 -1.48 -4.57 -10.35
CA SER A 211 -0.76 -3.51 -9.66
C SER A 211 -0.70 -3.82 -8.16
N LYS A 212 0.52 -3.92 -7.62
CA LYS A 212 0.76 -4.18 -6.20
C LYS A 212 0.84 -2.86 -5.42
N GLY A 213 0.72 -2.93 -4.09
CA GLY A 213 1.16 -1.85 -3.22
C GLY A 213 2.66 -1.56 -3.38
N ILE A 214 3.13 -0.49 -2.76
CA ILE A 214 4.55 -0.11 -2.80
C ILE A 214 5.34 -1.05 -1.92
N ASP A 215 6.35 -1.70 -2.48
CA ASP A 215 7.24 -2.59 -1.74
C ASP A 215 8.21 -1.77 -0.87
N MET A 216 7.99 -1.78 0.44
CA MET A 216 8.81 -1.04 1.39
C MET A 216 10.22 -1.59 1.55
N ARG A 217 10.53 -2.77 1.00
CA ARG A 217 11.91 -3.28 0.98
C ARG A 217 12.84 -2.34 0.21
N THR A 218 12.32 -1.63 -0.77
CA THR A 218 13.09 -0.71 -1.63
C THR A 218 13.44 0.61 -0.95
N ILE A 219 12.84 0.92 0.21
CA ILE A 219 13.11 2.15 0.98
C ILE A 219 13.86 1.79 2.27
N SER A 220 15.20 1.91 2.22
CA SER A 220 16.06 1.69 3.38
C SER A 220 15.85 2.76 4.45
N THR A 221 15.83 2.34 5.72
CA THR A 221 15.72 3.26 6.86
C THR A 221 17.00 4.01 7.18
N ASP A 222 18.15 3.65 6.61
CA ASP A 222 19.45 4.22 6.97
C ASP A 222 19.60 5.70 6.65
N ASN A 223 18.99 6.12 5.53
CA ASN A 223 19.01 7.52 5.11
C ASN A 223 17.75 8.30 5.54
N ILE A 224 16.92 7.75 6.42
CA ILE A 224 15.70 8.40 6.90
C ILE A 224 15.98 9.14 8.20
N GLU A 225 15.49 10.37 8.31
CA GLU A 225 15.51 11.17 9.53
C GLU A 225 14.24 10.97 10.37
N SER A 226 13.08 11.01 9.72
CA SER A 226 11.80 10.79 10.37
C SER A 226 10.76 10.18 9.43
N VAL A 227 9.80 9.48 10.02
CA VAL A 227 8.60 8.96 9.36
C VAL A 227 7.38 9.50 10.09
N GLU A 228 6.52 10.22 9.39
CA GLU A 228 5.21 10.61 9.90
C GLU A 228 4.13 9.73 9.27
N VAL A 229 3.27 9.15 10.08
CA VAL A 229 2.14 8.33 9.64
C VAL A 229 0.85 9.07 9.99
N VAL A 230 0.16 9.55 8.96
CA VAL A 230 -1.16 10.21 9.07
C VAL A 230 -2.23 9.14 8.91
N ARG A 231 -2.98 8.90 9.99
CA ARG A 231 -4.05 7.88 10.05
C ARG A 231 -5.45 8.49 9.96
N GLY A 232 -5.59 9.77 10.26
CA GLY A 232 -6.83 10.53 10.14
C GLY A 232 -6.96 11.21 8.78
N VAL A 233 -7.78 12.28 8.74
CA VAL A 233 -7.99 13.07 7.53
C VAL A 233 -6.75 13.90 7.23
N ALA A 234 -6.01 13.53 6.19
CA ALA A 234 -4.78 14.22 5.78
C ALA A 234 -5.07 15.57 5.12
N SER A 235 -4.05 16.46 5.02
CA SER A 235 -4.12 17.71 4.26
C SER A 235 -4.51 17.47 2.79
N ALA A 236 -5.16 18.44 2.16
CA ALA A 236 -5.55 18.43 0.73
C ALA A 236 -4.33 18.37 -0.21
N GLU A 237 -3.13 18.69 0.29
CA GLU A 237 -1.87 18.51 -0.42
C GLU A 237 -1.62 17.06 -0.86
N TYR A 238 -2.09 16.09 -0.07
CA TYR A 238 -1.89 14.66 -0.33
C TYR A 238 -3.10 14.04 -1.03
N GLY A 239 -2.88 13.36 -2.13
CA GLY A 239 -3.93 12.74 -2.96
C GLY A 239 -3.64 11.30 -3.35
N ASN A 240 -4.53 10.69 -4.10
CA ASN A 240 -4.44 9.30 -4.56
C ASN A 240 -4.20 8.30 -3.40
N MET A 241 -5.00 8.41 -2.35
CA MET A 241 -4.94 7.56 -1.16
C MET A 241 -6.32 7.50 -0.50
N SER A 242 -6.68 6.39 0.12
CA SER A 242 -7.95 6.26 0.85
C SER A 242 -7.79 5.77 2.29
N ALA A 243 -6.62 5.24 2.68
CA ALA A 243 -6.39 4.70 4.03
C ALA A 243 -5.38 5.52 4.87
N GLY A 244 -4.92 6.67 4.39
CA GLY A 244 -3.96 7.53 5.09
C GLY A 244 -2.62 7.66 4.36
N ALA A 245 -1.63 8.31 5.00
CA ALA A 245 -0.34 8.62 4.37
C ALA A 245 0.85 8.29 5.26
N VAL A 246 1.95 7.87 4.64
CA VAL A 246 3.28 7.71 5.24
C VAL A 246 4.20 8.72 4.58
N ILE A 247 4.71 9.66 5.38
CA ILE A 247 5.54 10.77 4.93
C ILE A 247 6.95 10.56 5.48
N VAL A 248 7.87 10.30 4.58
CA VAL A 248 9.28 10.01 4.87
C VAL A 248 10.11 11.26 4.59
N LYS A 249 10.90 11.68 5.57
CA LYS A 249 11.92 12.71 5.42
C LYS A 249 13.30 12.10 5.48
N THR A 250 14.14 12.39 4.49
CA THR A 250 15.52 11.89 4.46
C THR A 250 16.49 12.85 5.14
N LYS A 251 17.64 12.30 5.55
CA LYS A 251 18.71 13.07 6.22
C LYS A 251 19.21 14.21 5.33
N GLN A 252 19.32 15.41 5.89
CA GLN A 252 19.87 16.60 5.25
C GLN A 252 20.81 17.31 6.21
N GLY A 253 21.90 17.87 5.70
CA GLY A 253 22.86 18.59 6.51
C GLY A 253 24.14 17.81 6.84
N ARG A 254 24.99 18.37 7.71
CA ARG A 254 26.25 17.76 8.13
C ARG A 254 25.97 16.58 9.06
N THR A 255 26.55 15.40 8.77
CA THR A 255 26.57 14.24 9.66
C THR A 255 27.96 13.63 9.69
N PRO A 256 28.36 12.93 10.77
CA PRO A 256 29.57 12.13 10.78
C PRO A 256 29.49 10.98 9.76
N TYR A 257 30.59 10.28 9.54
CA TYR A 257 30.54 8.97 8.92
C TYR A 257 29.79 8.04 9.85
N GLU A 258 28.76 7.37 9.31
CA GLU A 258 28.03 6.33 10.03
C GLU A 258 28.12 5.04 9.22
N VAL A 259 28.74 4.01 9.84
CA VAL A 259 28.73 2.64 9.30
C VAL A 259 27.87 1.79 10.19
N ARG A 260 26.90 1.10 9.60
CA ARG A 260 26.01 0.18 10.30
C ARG A 260 26.19 -1.22 9.76
N VAL A 261 26.38 -2.20 10.67
CA VAL A 261 26.41 -3.62 10.34
C VAL A 261 25.34 -4.31 11.19
N LYS A 262 24.46 -5.04 10.54
CA LYS A 262 23.36 -5.76 11.17
C LYS A 262 23.42 -7.24 10.82
N ALA A 263 23.20 -8.09 11.82
CA ALA A 263 23.07 -9.52 11.66
C ALA A 263 21.85 -10.05 12.41
N VAL A 264 20.98 -10.72 11.68
CA VAL A 264 19.79 -11.41 12.21
C VAL A 264 19.70 -12.80 11.57
N PRO A 265 18.86 -13.72 12.06
CA PRO A 265 18.86 -15.12 11.62
C PRO A 265 18.78 -15.30 10.11
N ASN A 266 18.00 -14.51 9.43
CA ASN A 266 17.74 -14.62 7.98
C ASN A 266 18.24 -13.43 7.15
N THR A 267 18.84 -12.39 7.78
CA THR A 267 19.26 -11.18 7.06
C THR A 267 20.58 -10.64 7.57
N LYS A 268 21.46 -10.27 6.67
CA LYS A 268 22.70 -9.52 6.91
C LYS A 268 22.62 -8.21 6.17
N ALA A 269 23.00 -7.11 6.82
CA ALA A 269 22.97 -5.80 6.17
C ALA A 269 24.16 -4.93 6.59
N VAL A 270 24.61 -4.09 5.66
CA VAL A 270 25.62 -3.06 5.90
C VAL A 270 25.15 -1.76 5.27
N ALA A 271 25.36 -0.64 5.96
CA ALA A 271 25.05 0.68 5.45
C ALA A 271 26.16 1.68 5.78
N LEU A 272 26.35 2.64 4.88
CA LEU A 272 27.27 3.76 5.02
C LEU A 272 26.53 5.05 4.71
N THR A 273 26.57 6.02 5.64
CA THR A 273 26.00 7.36 5.38
C THR A 273 26.96 8.46 5.82
N LYS A 274 26.94 9.59 5.09
CA LYS A 274 27.76 10.77 5.38
C LYS A 274 27.10 12.04 4.86
N GLY A 275 27.12 13.10 5.66
CA GLY A 275 26.75 14.45 5.25
C GLY A 275 27.97 15.38 5.26
N TYR A 276 28.32 15.87 4.09
CA TYR A 276 29.44 16.82 3.89
C TYR A 276 28.92 18.25 3.90
N ALA A 277 29.58 19.15 4.65
CA ALA A 277 29.44 20.58 4.43
C ALA A 277 30.43 21.01 3.34
N LEU A 278 29.90 21.55 2.22
CA LEU A 278 30.72 21.89 1.05
C LEU A 278 31.48 23.21 1.19
N GLY A 279 31.34 23.88 2.33
CA GLY A 279 31.95 25.16 2.65
C GLY A 279 30.92 26.27 2.86
N PRO A 280 31.38 27.50 3.15
CA PRO A 280 30.49 28.63 3.36
C PRO A 280 29.55 28.83 2.18
N ASP A 281 28.25 28.83 2.43
CA ASP A 281 27.16 29.08 1.47
C ASP A 281 27.06 28.12 0.27
N LYS A 282 27.87 27.04 0.23
CA LYS A 282 27.83 26.01 -0.80
C LYS A 282 26.87 24.85 -0.49
N GLY A 283 26.27 24.86 0.72
CA GLY A 283 25.30 23.86 1.12
C GLY A 283 25.90 22.54 1.61
N PHE A 284 25.13 21.48 1.52
CA PHE A 284 25.45 20.15 2.06
C PHE A 284 25.27 19.09 1.00
N LEU A 285 26.09 18.05 1.04
CA LEU A 285 25.98 16.86 0.23
C LEU A 285 25.86 15.64 1.16
N ASN A 286 24.71 14.97 1.13
CA ASN A 286 24.48 13.72 1.86
C ASN A 286 24.58 12.54 0.91
N VAL A 287 25.37 11.54 1.30
CA VAL A 287 25.55 10.30 0.56
C VAL A 287 25.16 9.13 1.45
N GLY A 288 24.38 8.21 0.90
CA GLY A 288 23.98 6.99 1.58
C GLY A 288 24.10 5.78 0.66
N LEU A 289 24.65 4.71 1.17
CA LEU A 289 24.75 3.39 0.54
C LEU A 289 24.27 2.33 1.53
N ASP A 290 23.55 1.35 1.06
CA ASP A 290 23.09 0.22 1.89
C ASP A 290 23.07 -1.05 1.04
N TYR A 291 23.42 -2.16 1.66
CA TYR A 291 23.28 -3.49 1.09
C TYR A 291 22.67 -4.43 2.13
N ALA A 292 21.72 -5.23 1.72
CA ALA A 292 21.10 -6.26 2.54
C ALA A 292 20.95 -7.56 1.74
N ASN A 293 21.35 -8.66 2.36
CA ASN A 293 21.12 -10.02 1.88
C ASN A 293 20.20 -10.74 2.85
N ALA A 294 19.11 -11.30 2.35
CA ALA A 294 18.18 -12.09 3.14
C ALA A 294 17.97 -13.47 2.52
N MET A 295 17.81 -14.49 3.35
CA MET A 295 17.54 -15.87 2.94
C MET A 295 16.35 -16.39 3.73
N LYS A 296 15.42 -17.09 3.08
CA LYS A 296 14.28 -17.71 3.76
C LYS A 296 14.74 -18.81 4.73
N ASP A 297 15.68 -19.61 4.28
CA ASP A 297 16.39 -20.60 5.09
C ASP A 297 17.89 -20.50 4.80
N ILE A 298 18.67 -20.11 5.82
CA ILE A 298 20.12 -19.94 5.69
C ILE A 298 20.87 -21.24 5.39
N ARG A 299 20.25 -22.39 5.65
CA ARG A 299 20.84 -23.71 5.40
C ARG A 299 20.82 -24.10 3.94
N THR A 300 19.81 -23.65 3.19
CA THR A 300 19.59 -24.08 1.81
C THR A 300 19.94 -23.02 0.77
N SER A 301 19.95 -21.74 1.13
CA SER A 301 20.12 -20.59 0.22
C SER A 301 19.24 -20.63 -1.06
N LYS A 302 18.16 -21.41 -1.04
CA LYS A 302 17.27 -21.60 -2.19
C LYS A 302 16.49 -20.34 -2.52
N ASP A 303 15.88 -19.73 -1.50
CA ASP A 303 15.11 -18.50 -1.61
C ASP A 303 15.92 -17.37 -0.97
N ALA A 304 16.51 -16.53 -1.80
CA ALA A 304 17.34 -15.41 -1.38
C ALA A 304 16.84 -14.10 -1.98
N TYR A 305 17.08 -13.02 -1.27
CA TYR A 305 16.80 -11.66 -1.70
C TYR A 305 17.98 -10.75 -1.39
N ASP A 306 18.50 -10.10 -2.39
CA ASP A 306 19.54 -9.10 -2.30
C ASP A 306 18.99 -7.72 -2.62
N ARG A 307 19.42 -6.71 -1.87
CA ARG A 307 19.08 -5.32 -2.13
C ARG A 307 20.32 -4.44 -1.92
N GLY A 308 20.63 -3.62 -2.90
CA GLY A 308 21.52 -2.47 -2.77
C GLY A 308 20.74 -1.18 -2.97
N THR A 309 20.89 -0.18 -2.09
CA THR A 309 20.33 1.15 -2.29
C THR A 309 21.42 2.21 -2.28
N PHE A 310 21.20 3.27 -3.03
CA PHE A 310 22.06 4.45 -3.00
C PHE A 310 21.23 5.72 -2.99
N SER A 311 21.79 6.76 -2.39
CA SER A 311 21.21 8.10 -2.43
C SER A 311 22.30 9.16 -2.36
N VAL A 312 22.16 10.20 -3.17
CA VAL A 312 22.98 11.42 -3.15
C VAL A 312 22.00 12.58 -3.11
N ASN A 313 22.08 13.39 -2.06
CA ASN A 313 21.21 14.54 -1.86
C ASN A 313 22.04 15.79 -1.64
N TYR A 314 21.90 16.76 -2.55
CA TYR A 314 22.43 18.11 -2.39
C TYR A 314 21.34 19.01 -1.84
N SER A 315 21.66 19.77 -0.78
CA SER A 315 20.76 20.76 -0.18
C SER A 315 21.47 22.09 0.06
N ASN A 316 20.82 23.18 -0.33
CA ASN A 316 21.32 24.52 -0.08
C ASN A 316 20.17 25.50 0.15
N THR A 317 20.47 26.61 0.81
CA THR A 317 19.56 27.75 0.95
C THR A 317 20.25 28.98 0.42
N PHE A 318 19.74 29.53 -0.68
CA PHE A 318 20.20 30.74 -1.32
C PHE A 318 19.45 31.93 -0.76
N ASN A 319 20.03 33.13 -0.91
CA ASN A 319 19.42 34.42 -0.53
C ASN A 319 18.87 34.47 0.91
N ARG A 320 19.64 33.92 1.86
CA ARG A 320 19.25 33.67 3.25
C ARG A 320 18.71 34.89 4.02
N ASP A 321 19.19 36.10 3.67
CA ASP A 321 18.90 37.33 4.41
C ASP A 321 17.59 37.99 4.01
N ARG A 322 17.10 37.81 2.78
CA ARG A 322 15.94 38.53 2.26
C ARG A 322 14.77 37.61 1.90
N THR A 323 15.01 36.73 0.96
CA THR A 323 13.97 35.79 0.45
C THR A 323 14.60 34.40 0.33
N PRO A 324 14.76 33.66 1.44
CA PRO A 324 15.41 32.36 1.46
C PRO A 324 14.80 31.42 0.44
N PHE A 325 15.64 30.89 -0.46
CA PHE A 325 15.27 29.90 -1.45
C PHE A 325 15.96 28.58 -1.09
N GLN A 326 15.20 27.65 -0.57
CA GLN A 326 15.67 26.30 -0.26
C GLN A 326 15.59 25.46 -1.51
N PHE A 327 16.69 24.80 -1.83
CA PHE A 327 16.82 23.91 -2.96
C PHE A 327 17.39 22.58 -2.50
N ASN A 328 16.70 21.50 -2.81
CA ASN A 328 17.13 20.13 -2.59
C ASN A 328 17.06 19.37 -3.90
N ALA A 329 18.16 18.71 -4.25
CA ALA A 329 18.28 17.85 -5.43
C ALA A 329 18.77 16.48 -4.99
N LYS A 330 17.98 15.45 -5.19
CA LYS A 330 18.27 14.09 -4.76
C LYS A 330 18.22 13.14 -5.93
N VAL A 331 19.29 12.35 -6.09
CA VAL A 331 19.32 11.17 -6.93
C VAL A 331 19.38 9.95 -6.03
N SER A 332 18.50 9.00 -6.23
CA SER A 332 18.45 7.78 -5.45
C SER A 332 17.99 6.60 -6.30
N GLY A 333 18.34 5.41 -5.88
CA GLY A 333 17.89 4.23 -6.58
C GLY A 333 18.14 2.97 -5.77
N TYR A 334 17.69 1.86 -6.33
CA TYR A 334 17.93 0.55 -5.78
C TYR A 334 18.18 -0.48 -6.89
N LEU A 335 18.87 -1.53 -6.50
CA LEU A 335 19.05 -2.76 -7.24
C LEU A 335 18.57 -3.89 -6.31
N SER A 336 17.64 -4.72 -6.75
CA SER A 336 17.23 -5.86 -5.97
C SER A 336 17.15 -7.12 -6.83
N LYS A 337 17.48 -8.26 -6.21
CA LYS A 337 17.44 -9.56 -6.86
C LYS A 337 16.80 -10.57 -5.92
N GLY A 338 15.70 -11.15 -6.34
CA GLY A 338 15.07 -12.29 -5.70
C GLY A 338 15.39 -13.56 -6.49
N THR A 339 15.84 -14.61 -5.83
CA THR A 339 16.21 -15.88 -6.47
C THR A 339 15.54 -17.02 -5.74
N SER A 340 14.82 -17.88 -6.47
CA SER A 340 14.40 -19.19 -5.99
C SER A 340 15.04 -20.24 -6.91
N LYS A 341 15.82 -21.16 -6.31
CA LYS A 341 16.52 -22.23 -7.01
C LYS A 341 15.86 -23.57 -6.66
N PRO A 342 15.83 -24.54 -7.56
CA PRO A 342 15.40 -25.89 -7.25
C PRO A 342 16.37 -26.56 -6.25
N ASP A 343 15.97 -27.68 -5.69
CA ASP A 343 16.84 -28.50 -4.85
C ASP A 343 18.00 -29.06 -5.69
N ALA A 344 19.18 -29.20 -5.08
CA ALA A 344 20.33 -29.81 -5.75
C ALA A 344 20.05 -31.26 -6.18
N ASP A 345 19.16 -31.93 -5.49
CA ASP A 345 18.75 -33.32 -5.76
C ASP A 345 17.57 -33.42 -6.76
N ASP A 346 17.08 -32.29 -7.25
CA ASP A 346 16.01 -32.26 -8.25
C ASP A 346 16.59 -32.45 -9.67
N LEU A 347 15.95 -33.32 -10.45
CA LEU A 347 16.32 -33.60 -11.85
C LEU A 347 16.20 -32.37 -12.75
N SER A 348 15.45 -31.36 -12.34
CA SER A 348 15.24 -30.09 -13.05
C SER A 348 16.21 -28.97 -12.61
N GLN A 349 17.50 -29.25 -12.46
CA GLN A 349 18.51 -28.31 -11.98
C GLN A 349 18.58 -26.99 -12.77
N ASP A 350 18.08 -26.95 -13.99
CA ASP A 350 18.00 -25.74 -14.82
C ASP A 350 16.76 -24.87 -14.53
N GLU A 351 15.83 -25.35 -13.71
CA GLU A 351 14.68 -24.54 -13.30
C GLU A 351 15.12 -23.35 -12.45
N ARG A 352 14.66 -22.17 -12.82
CA ARG A 352 15.01 -20.93 -12.09
C ARG A 352 13.87 -19.93 -12.11
N LYS A 353 13.56 -19.45 -10.92
CA LYS A 353 12.71 -18.26 -10.78
C LYS A 353 13.55 -17.13 -10.21
N PHE A 354 13.57 -16.00 -10.85
CA PHE A 354 14.22 -14.82 -10.30
C PHE A 354 13.51 -13.52 -10.68
N LEU A 355 13.71 -12.54 -9.81
CA LEU A 355 13.29 -11.16 -9.99
C LEU A 355 14.55 -10.30 -9.99
N ASP A 356 14.67 -9.36 -10.92
CA ASP A 356 15.77 -8.39 -10.99
C ASP A 356 15.16 -7.01 -11.21
N ASP A 357 15.04 -6.24 -10.13
CA ASP A 357 14.40 -4.93 -10.15
C ASP A 357 15.45 -3.84 -9.94
N LYS A 358 15.36 -2.78 -10.71
CA LYS A 358 16.26 -1.63 -10.68
C LYS A 358 15.43 -0.35 -10.76
N SER A 359 15.76 0.61 -9.93
CA SER A 359 15.09 1.91 -9.97
C SER A 359 16.07 3.06 -9.87
N LEU A 360 15.79 4.11 -10.61
CA LEU A 360 16.48 5.38 -10.54
C LEU A 360 15.43 6.49 -10.36
N SER A 361 15.60 7.33 -9.34
CA SER A 361 14.70 8.43 -9.03
C SER A 361 15.47 9.73 -8.89
N LEU A 362 14.99 10.75 -9.57
CA LEU A 362 15.40 12.15 -9.41
C LEU A 362 14.28 12.89 -8.67
N ASN A 363 14.62 13.63 -7.61
CA ASN A 363 13.68 14.46 -6.86
C ASN A 363 14.28 15.84 -6.65
N LEU A 364 13.63 16.86 -7.16
CA LEU A 364 13.93 18.28 -6.93
C LEU A 364 12.81 18.85 -6.09
N ASN A 365 13.12 19.36 -4.90
CA ASN A 365 12.11 19.96 -4.04
C ASN A 365 12.68 21.14 -3.26
N GLY A 366 11.80 21.99 -2.78
CA GLY A 366 12.19 23.10 -1.96
C GLY A 366 11.07 24.09 -1.69
N SER A 367 11.45 25.21 -1.10
CA SER A 367 10.54 26.30 -0.82
C SER A 367 11.23 27.66 -0.96
N TRP A 368 10.49 28.63 -1.45
CA TRP A 368 10.93 30.00 -1.61
C TRP A 368 10.12 30.89 -0.68
N LEU A 369 10.74 31.42 0.37
CA LEU A 369 10.11 32.34 1.32
C LEU A 369 10.12 33.74 0.73
N LEU A 370 9.02 34.17 0.15
CA LEU A 370 8.83 35.48 -0.47
C LEU A 370 8.46 36.58 0.56
N ASN A 371 7.76 36.17 1.62
CA ASN A 371 7.28 36.99 2.73
C ASN A 371 6.56 38.29 2.30
N LYS A 372 5.74 38.22 1.23
CA LYS A 372 4.88 39.31 0.78
C LYS A 372 3.48 39.17 1.38
N SER A 373 2.71 40.26 1.40
CA SER A 373 1.35 40.26 1.97
C SER A 373 0.38 39.30 1.26
N TRP A 374 0.58 39.02 -0.02
CA TRP A 374 -0.27 38.20 -0.87
C TRP A 374 0.29 36.79 -1.11
N ILE A 375 1.57 36.56 -0.77
CA ILE A 375 2.22 35.25 -0.82
C ILE A 375 3.37 35.19 0.20
N THR A 376 3.30 34.25 1.11
CA THR A 376 4.34 34.03 2.10
C THR A 376 5.44 33.12 1.55
N SER A 377 5.05 31.99 0.96
CA SER A 377 5.99 31.04 0.40
C SER A 377 5.45 30.35 -0.85
N LEU A 378 6.37 29.93 -1.69
CA LEU A 378 6.11 29.05 -2.84
C LEU A 378 6.88 27.75 -2.60
N LYS A 379 6.19 26.61 -2.62
CA LYS A 379 6.79 25.28 -2.50
C LYS A 379 6.70 24.54 -3.82
N TYR A 380 7.72 23.80 -4.15
CA TYR A 380 7.76 23.02 -5.39
C TYR A 380 8.30 21.61 -5.14
N VAL A 381 7.82 20.67 -5.92
CA VAL A 381 8.31 19.30 -6.01
C VAL A 381 8.27 18.87 -7.47
N LEU A 382 9.39 18.39 -7.97
CA LEU A 382 9.50 17.75 -9.28
C LEU A 382 10.21 16.41 -9.08
N SER A 383 9.60 15.32 -9.48
CA SER A 383 10.21 14.01 -9.40
C SER A 383 10.00 13.22 -10.69
N HIS A 384 11.02 12.43 -11.02
CA HIS A 384 10.96 11.45 -12.11
C HIS A 384 11.58 10.15 -11.63
N THR A 385 10.86 9.06 -11.75
CA THR A 385 11.31 7.72 -11.36
C THR A 385 11.14 6.78 -12.54
N MET A 386 12.20 6.05 -12.86
CA MET A 386 12.20 4.96 -13.81
C MET A 386 12.48 3.66 -13.05
N THR A 387 11.63 2.67 -13.23
CA THR A 387 11.78 1.36 -12.60
C THR A 387 11.73 0.28 -13.67
N ARG A 388 12.80 -0.51 -13.74
CA ARG A 388 12.87 -1.72 -14.53
C ARG A 388 12.64 -2.92 -13.63
N GLU A 389 11.58 -3.66 -13.89
CA GLU A 389 11.27 -4.90 -13.19
C GLU A 389 11.38 -6.05 -14.19
N TYR A 390 12.15 -7.05 -13.86
CA TYR A 390 12.35 -8.22 -14.72
C TYR A 390 12.11 -9.48 -13.92
N ALA A 391 11.14 -10.26 -14.38
CA ALA A 391 10.84 -11.58 -13.84
C ALA A 391 11.11 -12.65 -14.88
N ARG A 392 11.70 -13.78 -14.47
CA ARG A 392 11.94 -14.96 -15.30
C ARG A 392 11.46 -16.20 -14.58
N ASN A 393 10.78 -17.07 -15.31
CA ASN A 393 10.39 -18.39 -14.86
C ASN A 393 10.86 -19.40 -15.92
N LYS A 394 11.95 -20.11 -15.63
CA LYS A 394 12.47 -21.21 -16.45
C LYS A 394 12.11 -22.52 -15.76
N ALA A 395 11.30 -23.35 -16.39
CA ALA A 395 10.83 -24.60 -15.84
C ALA A 395 10.80 -25.71 -16.92
N LEU A 396 11.09 -26.93 -16.51
CA LEU A 396 10.95 -28.10 -17.39
C LEU A 396 9.46 -28.35 -17.66
N SER A 397 9.11 -28.44 -18.94
CA SER A 397 7.79 -28.87 -19.40
C SER A 397 7.87 -30.33 -19.85
N THR A 398 7.15 -31.19 -19.19
CA THR A 398 7.06 -32.62 -19.49
C THR A 398 5.83 -32.98 -20.34
N PHE A 399 5.14 -31.98 -20.89
CA PHE A 399 4.03 -32.19 -21.81
C PHE A 399 4.58 -32.57 -23.21
N VAL A 400 4.42 -33.81 -23.56
CA VAL A 400 4.95 -34.40 -24.78
C VAL A 400 3.91 -34.38 -25.87
N GLY A 401 4.26 -33.83 -27.06
CA GLY A 401 3.40 -33.90 -28.24
C GLY A 401 1.99 -33.33 -28.02
N VAL A 402 1.85 -32.31 -27.21
CA VAL A 402 0.58 -31.64 -26.94
C VAL A 402 0.37 -30.50 -27.95
N ALA A 403 -0.80 -30.44 -28.50
CA ALA A 403 -1.20 -29.34 -29.38
C ALA A 403 -1.07 -28.00 -28.67
N ASN A 404 -0.45 -27.02 -29.34
CA ASN A 404 -0.12 -25.73 -28.75
C ASN A 404 -0.75 -24.58 -29.53
N PRO A 405 -2.05 -24.26 -29.30
CA PRO A 405 -2.68 -23.12 -29.91
C PRO A 405 -2.02 -21.81 -29.45
N GLY A 406 -1.87 -20.86 -30.37
CA GLY A 406 -1.16 -19.59 -30.12
C GLY A 406 -1.71 -18.43 -30.93
N ALA A 407 -2.85 -18.59 -31.59
CA ALA A 407 -3.51 -17.53 -32.33
C ALA A 407 -3.85 -16.34 -31.43
N THR A 408 -3.64 -15.12 -31.93
CA THR A 408 -3.97 -13.86 -31.26
C THR A 408 -5.24 -13.22 -31.84
N GLU A 409 -5.70 -13.73 -32.96
CA GLU A 409 -6.94 -13.31 -33.62
C GLU A 409 -7.98 -14.44 -33.51
N PRO A 410 -9.28 -14.12 -33.52
CA PRO A 410 -10.31 -15.11 -33.50
C PRO A 410 -10.31 -15.94 -34.79
N GLY A 411 -10.51 -17.24 -34.72
CA GLY A 411 -10.56 -18.10 -35.89
C GLY A 411 -10.14 -19.52 -35.61
N GLU A 412 -10.24 -20.35 -36.68
CA GLU A 412 -9.89 -21.76 -36.70
C GLU A 412 -8.61 -21.97 -37.49
N GLY A 413 -7.70 -22.81 -37.00
CA GLY A 413 -6.45 -23.11 -37.68
C GLY A 413 -5.77 -24.38 -37.16
N PHE A 414 -4.89 -24.97 -38.01
CA PHE A 414 -4.01 -26.03 -37.57
C PHE A 414 -2.97 -25.50 -36.56
N VAL A 415 -2.67 -26.31 -35.57
CA VAL A 415 -1.73 -25.95 -34.50
C VAL A 415 -0.49 -26.82 -34.52
N GLU A 416 0.63 -26.25 -34.06
CA GLU A 416 1.86 -26.99 -33.86
C GLU A 416 1.78 -27.81 -32.55
N PHE A 417 2.56 -28.88 -32.48
CA PHE A 417 2.72 -29.68 -31.28
C PHE A 417 3.97 -29.26 -30.52
N THR A 418 3.92 -29.33 -29.20
CA THR A 418 5.10 -29.12 -28.38
C THR A 418 6.14 -30.21 -28.66
N PRO A 419 7.44 -29.91 -28.66
CA PRO A 419 8.47 -30.91 -28.67
C PRO A 419 8.42 -31.79 -27.44
N HIS A 420 9.12 -32.93 -27.49
CA HIS A 420 9.33 -33.78 -26.34
C HIS A 420 10.19 -33.02 -25.31
N ASP A 421 9.81 -33.01 -24.04
CA ASP A 421 10.48 -32.37 -22.91
C ASP A 421 11.31 -31.14 -23.28
N TYR A 422 10.84 -29.95 -22.92
CA TYR A 422 11.55 -28.70 -23.23
C TYR A 422 11.59 -27.77 -22.02
N MET A 423 12.61 -26.91 -21.99
CA MET A 423 12.69 -25.84 -21.00
C MET A 423 11.80 -24.68 -21.44
N SER A 424 10.69 -24.52 -20.74
CA SER A 424 9.84 -23.33 -20.86
C SER A 424 10.55 -22.14 -20.21
N ASP A 425 10.77 -21.06 -20.94
CA ASP A 425 11.46 -19.84 -20.47
C ASP A 425 10.57 -18.61 -20.67
N ILE A 426 9.69 -18.39 -19.68
CA ILE A 426 8.77 -17.25 -19.66
C ILE A 426 9.45 -16.07 -18.96
N ARG A 427 9.38 -14.92 -19.58
CA ARG A 427 9.96 -13.67 -19.13
C ARG A 427 8.91 -12.56 -19.08
N ASN A 428 9.06 -11.66 -18.12
CA ASN A 428 8.25 -10.46 -17.99
C ASN A 428 9.16 -9.27 -17.75
N LEU A 429 9.11 -8.27 -18.63
CA LEU A 429 9.90 -7.04 -18.54
C LEU A 429 8.96 -5.84 -18.47
N SER A 430 8.97 -5.16 -17.35
CA SER A 430 8.29 -3.89 -17.10
C SER A 430 9.32 -2.76 -17.07
N MET A 431 9.03 -1.67 -17.76
CA MET A 431 9.77 -0.41 -17.73
C MET A 431 8.80 0.70 -17.34
N ALA A 432 8.59 0.86 -16.04
CA ALA A 432 7.62 1.81 -15.49
C ALA A 432 8.25 3.19 -15.28
N TYR A 433 7.53 4.23 -15.68
CA TYR A 433 7.91 5.63 -15.55
C TYR A 433 6.87 6.39 -14.74
N TYR A 434 7.35 7.20 -13.80
CA TYR A 434 6.53 8.04 -12.94
C TYR A 434 7.10 9.44 -12.90
N THR A 435 6.33 10.43 -13.37
CA THR A 435 6.70 11.83 -13.28
C THR A 435 5.67 12.55 -12.44
N ASN A 436 6.12 13.40 -11.52
CA ASN A 436 5.24 14.22 -10.69
C ASN A 436 5.81 15.64 -10.61
N ALA A 437 4.96 16.62 -10.85
CA ALA A 437 5.25 18.04 -10.68
C ALA A 437 4.17 18.67 -9.81
N LYS A 438 4.57 19.26 -8.68
CA LYS A 438 3.66 19.91 -7.72
C LYS A 438 4.16 21.30 -7.38
N LEU A 439 3.27 22.28 -7.41
CA LEU A 439 3.52 23.67 -7.04
C LEU A 439 2.46 24.12 -6.04
N MET A 440 2.89 24.79 -4.96
CA MET A 440 2.01 25.25 -3.89
C MET A 440 2.37 26.68 -3.49
N ALA A 441 1.39 27.56 -3.49
CA ALA A 441 1.49 28.91 -2.98
C ALA A 441 0.82 28.97 -1.60
N GLU A 442 1.51 29.54 -0.61
CA GLU A 442 1.01 29.67 0.75
C GLU A 442 0.98 31.14 1.15
N VAL A 443 -0.10 31.54 1.79
CA VAL A 443 -0.25 32.84 2.45
C VAL A 443 -0.47 32.56 3.92
N SER A 444 0.44 33.01 4.76
CA SER A 444 0.30 32.89 6.22
C SER A 444 0.51 34.23 6.89
N GLY A 445 -0.27 34.48 7.93
CA GLY A 445 -0.19 35.74 8.63
C GLY A 445 -1.03 35.77 9.89
N ARG A 446 -0.91 36.87 10.61
CA ARG A 446 -1.71 37.18 11.77
C ARG A 446 -2.56 38.42 11.51
N TYR A 447 -3.86 38.28 11.60
CA TYR A 447 -4.83 39.37 11.45
C TYR A 447 -5.50 39.60 12.83
N GLY A 448 -5.11 40.66 13.50
CA GLY A 448 -5.53 40.90 14.87
C GLY A 448 -5.10 39.77 15.83
N LYS A 449 -6.05 38.99 16.34
CA LYS A 449 -5.79 37.80 17.19
C LYS A 449 -5.82 36.48 16.41
N VAL A 450 -6.21 36.51 15.13
CA VAL A 450 -6.41 35.31 14.30
C VAL A 450 -5.13 34.98 13.57
N TYR A 451 -4.72 33.72 13.62
CA TYR A 451 -3.66 33.18 12.77
C TYR A 451 -4.32 32.48 11.60
N ASN A 452 -3.89 32.84 10.40
CA ASN A 452 -4.43 32.32 9.15
C ASN A 452 -3.32 31.70 8.31
N LYS A 453 -3.61 30.60 7.65
CA LYS A 453 -2.78 29.98 6.64
C LYS A 453 -3.66 29.43 5.53
N ALA A 454 -3.58 30.05 4.35
CA ALA A 454 -4.19 29.58 3.12
C ALA A 454 -3.13 28.92 2.24
N MET A 455 -3.51 27.87 1.55
CA MET A 455 -2.70 27.13 0.59
C MET A 455 -3.51 26.88 -0.68
N LEU A 456 -2.92 27.20 -1.83
CA LEU A 456 -3.41 26.82 -3.15
C LEU A 456 -2.31 26.04 -3.86
N GLY A 457 -2.64 24.88 -4.40
CA GLY A 457 -1.67 24.07 -5.13
C GLY A 457 -2.24 23.40 -6.36
N ALA A 458 -1.33 23.06 -7.26
CA ALA A 458 -1.58 22.26 -8.43
C ALA A 458 -0.56 21.13 -8.53
N GLU A 459 -0.99 19.98 -9.00
CA GLU A 459 -0.15 18.81 -9.18
C GLU A 459 -0.49 18.15 -10.51
N TRP A 460 0.55 17.83 -11.28
CA TRP A 460 0.48 16.99 -12.45
C TRP A 460 1.29 15.73 -12.20
N SER A 461 0.75 14.59 -12.61
CA SER A 461 1.47 13.33 -12.60
C SER A 461 1.20 12.54 -13.87
N ASN A 462 2.24 11.86 -14.32
CA ASN A 462 2.22 10.99 -15.47
C ASN A 462 2.81 9.64 -15.08
N SER A 463 2.14 8.55 -15.49
CA SER A 463 2.62 7.19 -15.29
C SER A 463 2.40 6.35 -16.55
N GLY A 464 3.33 5.47 -16.86
CA GLY A 464 3.26 4.62 -18.04
C GLY A 464 4.31 3.52 -18.01
N ASN A 465 4.23 2.61 -18.98
CA ASN A 465 5.11 1.46 -19.07
C ASN A 465 5.49 1.20 -20.53
N THR A 466 6.79 1.06 -20.82
CA THR A 466 7.32 0.78 -22.17
C THR A 466 7.99 -0.60 -22.24
N GLY A 467 7.71 -1.47 -21.28
CA GLY A 467 8.29 -2.81 -21.21
C GLY A 467 7.75 -3.75 -22.30
N LYS A 468 8.54 -4.76 -22.63
CA LYS A 468 8.12 -5.86 -23.53
C LYS A 468 6.94 -6.66 -22.96
N GLY A 469 6.65 -6.52 -21.66
CA GLY A 469 5.62 -7.30 -20.97
C GLY A 469 5.97 -8.78 -20.90
N GLN A 470 4.99 -9.65 -21.07
CA GLN A 470 5.20 -11.09 -21.05
C GLN A 470 5.64 -11.59 -22.44
N TYR A 471 6.75 -12.31 -22.47
CA TYR A 471 7.31 -12.95 -23.66
C TYR A 471 8.06 -14.24 -23.28
N TYR A 472 8.41 -15.05 -24.25
CA TYR A 472 9.17 -16.29 -24.05
C TYR A 472 10.45 -16.27 -24.89
N GLU A 473 11.40 -17.12 -24.51
CA GLU A 473 12.56 -17.45 -25.35
C GLU A 473 12.64 -18.97 -25.59
N GLY A 474 13.04 -19.35 -26.81
CA GLY A 474 13.09 -20.74 -27.25
C GLY A 474 11.72 -21.27 -27.67
N VAL A 475 11.32 -22.42 -27.13
CA VAL A 475 10.04 -23.07 -27.44
C VAL A 475 8.88 -22.28 -26.80
N ARG A 476 7.84 -22.02 -27.58
CA ARG A 476 6.63 -21.34 -27.11
C ARG A 476 5.93 -22.20 -26.05
N PRO A 477 5.70 -21.68 -24.82
CA PRO A 477 4.94 -22.39 -23.81
C PRO A 477 3.49 -22.65 -24.26
N ILE A 478 2.86 -23.68 -23.68
CA ILE A 478 1.49 -24.05 -24.04
C ILE A 478 0.54 -22.87 -23.85
N GLN A 479 -0.25 -22.59 -24.87
CA GLN A 479 -1.28 -21.52 -24.90
C GLN A 479 -0.71 -20.12 -24.55
N PHE A 480 0.59 -19.90 -24.73
CA PHE A 480 1.21 -18.62 -24.42
C PHE A 480 0.91 -17.58 -25.50
N ARG A 481 0.55 -16.36 -25.07
CA ARG A 481 0.46 -15.15 -25.93
C ARG A 481 1.30 -14.04 -25.35
N PRO A 482 2.10 -13.35 -26.17
CA PRO A 482 2.81 -12.15 -25.72
C PRO A 482 1.84 -11.06 -25.26
N GLN A 483 2.24 -10.30 -24.23
CA GLN A 483 1.43 -9.19 -23.72
C GLN A 483 2.34 -7.98 -23.53
N PRO A 484 2.57 -7.17 -24.58
CA PRO A 484 3.45 -6.01 -24.51
C PRO A 484 2.83 -4.90 -23.65
N PHE A 485 3.61 -4.36 -22.71
CA PHE A 485 3.15 -3.25 -21.86
C PHE A 485 3.26 -1.90 -22.56
N SER A 486 4.10 -1.81 -23.61
CA SER A 486 4.25 -0.63 -24.46
C SER A 486 2.98 -0.18 -25.17
N ASP A 487 2.01 -1.09 -25.33
CA ASP A 487 0.74 -0.82 -26.03
C ASP A 487 -0.25 -0.07 -25.11
N ILE A 488 0.04 0.01 -23.80
CA ILE A 488 -0.78 0.74 -22.85
C ILE A 488 -0.39 2.23 -22.89
N PRO A 489 -1.34 3.16 -23.14
CA PRO A 489 -1.05 4.59 -23.18
C PRO A 489 -0.65 5.12 -21.80
N PHE A 490 0.21 6.16 -21.79
CA PHE A 490 0.59 6.84 -20.56
C PHE A 490 -0.62 7.55 -19.95
N MET A 491 -0.79 7.37 -18.65
CA MET A 491 -1.87 7.95 -17.87
C MET A 491 -1.46 9.31 -17.29
N ASN A 492 -2.24 10.33 -17.57
CA ASN A 492 -2.06 11.68 -17.02
C ASN A 492 -3.11 11.98 -15.97
N GLN A 493 -2.66 12.57 -14.89
CA GLN A 493 -3.50 13.02 -13.78
C GLN A 493 -3.18 14.48 -13.46
N VAL A 494 -4.20 15.30 -13.32
CA VAL A 494 -4.08 16.70 -12.88
C VAL A 494 -4.93 16.89 -11.64
N ALA A 495 -4.37 17.54 -10.62
CA ALA A 495 -5.11 17.88 -9.42
C ALA A 495 -4.89 19.34 -9.04
N VAL A 496 -5.96 19.98 -8.58
CA VAL A 496 -5.92 21.30 -7.95
C VAL A 496 -6.46 21.15 -6.52
N PHE A 497 -5.81 21.78 -5.56
CA PHE A 497 -6.22 21.69 -4.16
C PHE A 497 -6.10 23.04 -3.48
N VAL A 498 -7.01 23.25 -2.55
CA VAL A 498 -7.07 24.45 -1.71
C VAL A 498 -7.27 24.02 -0.26
N GLU A 499 -6.60 24.67 0.67
CA GLU A 499 -6.75 24.42 2.10
C GLU A 499 -6.58 25.72 2.88
N GLU A 500 -7.45 25.93 3.84
CA GLU A 500 -7.45 27.07 4.75
C GLU A 500 -7.34 26.57 6.20
N LYS A 501 -6.38 27.11 6.95
CA LYS A 501 -6.20 26.80 8.36
C LYS A 501 -6.27 28.08 9.19
N VAL A 502 -7.29 28.16 10.02
CA VAL A 502 -7.54 29.33 10.90
C VAL A 502 -7.38 28.92 12.35
N THR A 503 -6.59 29.68 13.11
CA THR A 503 -6.48 29.54 14.57
C THR A 503 -6.99 30.78 15.26
N LEU A 504 -8.06 30.62 16.02
CA LEU A 504 -8.77 31.66 16.77
C LEU A 504 -8.43 31.51 18.26
N PRO A 505 -7.63 32.39 18.85
CA PRO A 505 -7.51 32.48 20.30
C PRO A 505 -8.81 33.03 20.91
N VAL A 506 -9.44 32.29 21.82
CA VAL A 506 -10.66 32.69 22.54
C VAL A 506 -10.35 32.74 24.03
N GLY A 507 -9.99 33.91 24.55
CA GLY A 507 -9.54 34.06 25.92
C GLY A 507 -8.28 33.26 26.24
N LYS A 508 -8.39 32.24 27.09
CA LYS A 508 -7.32 31.31 27.46
C LYS A 508 -7.32 30.03 26.60
N THR A 509 -8.29 29.89 25.73
CA THR A 509 -8.48 28.72 24.84
C THR A 509 -8.11 29.07 23.41
N SER A 510 -8.06 28.09 22.53
CA SER A 510 -7.90 28.31 21.09
C SER A 510 -8.69 27.31 20.27
N LEU A 511 -9.31 27.79 19.21
CA LEU A 511 -9.99 26.98 18.21
C LEU A 511 -9.17 26.99 16.93
N THR A 512 -8.75 25.84 16.44
CA THR A 512 -8.11 25.69 15.13
C THR A 512 -9.00 24.91 14.21
N LEU A 513 -9.32 25.49 13.06
CA LEU A 513 -10.10 24.89 11.98
C LEU A 513 -9.19 24.76 10.76
N GLN A 514 -9.26 23.63 10.11
CA GLN A 514 -8.62 23.36 8.82
C GLN A 514 -9.69 22.80 7.88
N ALA A 515 -9.93 23.48 6.77
CA ALA A 515 -10.89 23.09 5.75
C ALA A 515 -10.22 23.14 4.39
N GLY A 516 -10.43 22.13 3.57
CA GLY A 516 -9.84 22.08 2.25
C GLY A 516 -10.57 21.14 1.30
N GLY A 517 -10.17 21.17 0.06
CA GLY A 517 -10.66 20.30 -0.98
C GLY A 517 -9.59 20.01 -2.02
N ARG A 518 -9.65 18.83 -2.58
CA ARG A 518 -8.82 18.42 -3.70
C ARG A 518 -9.70 17.95 -4.84
N PHE A 519 -9.46 18.49 -6.02
CA PHE A 519 -10.12 18.14 -7.27
C PHE A 519 -9.09 17.42 -8.14
N THR A 520 -9.37 16.20 -8.55
CA THR A 520 -8.48 15.39 -9.37
C THR A 520 -9.17 14.99 -10.65
N TYR A 521 -8.52 15.23 -11.79
CA TYR A 521 -8.95 14.79 -13.12
C TYR A 521 -8.00 13.71 -13.63
N LEU A 522 -8.55 12.59 -14.08
CA LEU A 522 -7.82 11.51 -14.71
C LEU A 522 -8.05 11.54 -16.22
N ALA A 523 -7.01 11.86 -16.98
CA ALA A 523 -7.08 11.93 -18.44
C ALA A 523 -6.96 10.51 -19.04
N THR A 524 -8.09 9.88 -19.30
CA THR A 524 -8.21 8.56 -19.93
C THR A 524 -9.50 8.50 -20.75
N ASP A 525 -9.51 7.69 -21.80
CA ASP A 525 -10.70 7.36 -22.59
C ASP A 525 -11.49 6.16 -22.00
N ARG A 526 -10.93 5.47 -21.02
CA ARG A 526 -11.45 4.25 -20.42
C ARG A 526 -12.45 4.47 -19.29
N LEU A 527 -12.73 5.72 -18.91
CA LEU A 527 -13.72 6.06 -17.89
C LEU A 527 -14.71 7.09 -18.39
N ASN A 528 -15.98 6.90 -18.05
CA ASN A 528 -17.03 7.91 -18.23
C ASN A 528 -16.93 8.99 -17.14
N ASP A 529 -16.72 8.62 -15.88
CA ASP A 529 -16.49 9.55 -14.76
C ASP A 529 -15.00 9.68 -14.46
N LYS A 530 -14.42 10.83 -14.83
CA LYS A 530 -12.98 11.13 -14.76
C LYS A 530 -12.58 12.00 -13.57
N TRP A 531 -13.54 12.37 -12.70
CA TRP A 531 -13.33 13.36 -11.65
C TRP A 531 -13.41 12.74 -10.26
N ALA A 532 -12.52 13.17 -9.38
CA ALA A 532 -12.61 12.92 -7.95
C ALA A 532 -12.63 14.23 -7.18
N VAL A 533 -13.47 14.29 -6.14
CA VAL A 533 -13.60 15.47 -5.28
C VAL A 533 -13.47 15.02 -3.82
N ASP A 534 -12.45 15.52 -3.15
CA ASP A 534 -12.05 15.13 -1.79
C ASP A 534 -12.18 16.30 -0.81
N PRO A 535 -13.36 16.60 -0.26
CA PRO A 535 -13.52 17.58 0.82
C PRO A 535 -12.92 17.05 2.12
N ARG A 536 -12.26 17.92 2.89
CA ARG A 536 -11.56 17.58 4.14
C ARG A 536 -11.72 18.67 5.18
N PHE A 537 -12.06 18.26 6.41
CA PHE A 537 -12.27 19.16 7.55
C PHE A 537 -11.63 18.59 8.79
N ASN A 538 -10.86 19.42 9.48
CA ASN A 538 -10.28 19.08 10.77
C ASN A 538 -10.49 20.24 11.74
N LEU A 539 -10.83 19.93 12.98
CA LEU A 539 -11.08 20.85 14.08
C LEU A 539 -10.26 20.46 15.29
N LYS A 540 -9.60 21.42 15.94
CA LYS A 540 -8.98 21.23 17.28
C LYS A 540 -9.39 22.36 18.20
N TYR A 541 -10.02 22.04 19.31
CA TYR A 541 -10.34 22.99 20.38
C TYR A 541 -9.45 22.71 21.58
N THR A 542 -8.53 23.63 21.86
CA THR A 542 -7.63 23.57 23.01
C THR A 542 -8.26 24.34 24.16
N ILE A 543 -8.77 23.62 25.16
CA ILE A 543 -9.48 24.16 26.31
C ILE A 543 -8.50 24.73 27.32
N ILE A 544 -7.41 24.02 27.58
CA ILE A 544 -6.34 24.43 28.47
C ILE A 544 -5.03 24.40 27.69
N SER A 545 -4.31 25.48 27.66
CA SER A 545 -2.97 25.57 27.07
C SER A 545 -1.96 25.98 28.15
N ASN A 546 -0.79 25.45 28.15
CA ASN A 546 0.44 25.75 28.92
C ASN A 546 0.46 26.96 29.90
N ARG A 547 -0.67 27.65 30.12
CA ARG A 547 -0.91 28.77 31.05
C ARG A 547 -1.59 28.33 32.34
N ALA A 548 -1.93 27.03 32.44
CA ALA A 548 -2.64 26.47 33.58
C ALA A 548 -1.68 26.08 34.73
N PRO A 549 -2.21 25.84 35.93
CA PRO A 549 -1.43 25.35 37.07
C PRO A 549 -0.66 24.06 36.68
N LYS A 550 0.48 23.83 37.31
CA LYS A 550 1.46 22.76 37.00
C LYS A 550 0.88 21.33 36.87
N LYS A 551 -0.38 21.09 37.31
CA LYS A 551 -1.05 19.80 37.32
C LYS A 551 -1.76 19.49 35.98
N VAL A 552 -2.21 20.49 35.21
CA VAL A 552 -2.90 20.32 33.93
C VAL A 552 -2.24 21.29 32.93
N ARG A 553 -1.61 20.75 31.89
CA ARG A 553 -0.87 21.54 30.89
C ARG A 553 -1.57 21.64 29.57
N GLU A 554 -2.21 20.57 29.13
CA GLU A 554 -2.97 20.53 27.89
C GLU A 554 -4.24 19.73 28.06
N LEU A 555 -5.33 20.21 27.51
CA LEU A 555 -6.57 19.47 27.23
C LEU A 555 -7.09 19.99 25.90
N SER A 556 -7.18 19.11 24.91
CA SER A 556 -7.65 19.46 23.58
C SER A 556 -8.65 18.42 23.07
N LEU A 557 -9.74 18.89 22.46
CA LEU A 557 -10.67 18.07 21.69
C LEU A 557 -10.35 18.23 20.20
N ARG A 558 -10.46 17.19 19.43
CA ARG A 558 -10.28 17.21 17.98
C ARG A 558 -11.33 16.39 17.26
N ALA A 559 -11.67 16.82 16.06
CA ALA A 559 -12.55 16.11 15.15
C ALA A 559 -12.04 16.25 13.72
N GLY A 560 -12.26 15.24 12.92
CA GLY A 560 -11.92 15.24 11.49
C GLY A 560 -12.99 14.52 10.70
N TRP A 561 -13.27 15.04 9.50
CA TRP A 561 -14.14 14.39 8.52
C TRP A 561 -13.62 14.69 7.12
N GLY A 562 -13.65 13.70 6.25
CA GLY A 562 -13.25 13.92 4.85
C GLY A 562 -13.43 12.71 3.96
N ILE A 563 -13.34 12.98 2.67
CA ILE A 563 -13.30 11.98 1.62
C ILE A 563 -11.88 11.93 1.06
N GLN A 564 -11.41 10.72 0.79
CA GLN A 564 -10.09 10.47 0.21
C GLN A 564 -10.23 9.41 -0.87
N THR A 565 -9.78 9.72 -2.08
CA THR A 565 -9.97 8.90 -3.29
C THR A 565 -8.66 8.25 -3.73
N THR A 566 -8.75 6.98 -4.13
CA THR A 566 -7.68 6.24 -4.82
C THR A 566 -8.07 6.01 -6.28
N LEU A 567 -7.20 6.42 -7.19
CA LEU A 567 -7.41 6.27 -8.63
C LEU A 567 -7.11 4.84 -9.09
N PRO A 568 -7.75 4.36 -10.17
CA PRO A 568 -7.41 3.06 -10.76
C PRO A 568 -6.00 3.08 -11.37
N GLY A 569 -5.29 1.96 -11.27
CA GLY A 569 -4.00 1.77 -11.94
C GLY A 569 -4.16 1.43 -13.42
N LEU A 570 -3.04 1.43 -14.16
CA LEU A 570 -3.03 1.16 -15.61
C LEU A 570 -3.71 -0.15 -15.99
N TYR A 571 -3.39 -1.24 -15.29
CA TYR A 571 -4.01 -2.54 -15.58
C TYR A 571 -5.53 -2.56 -15.39
N THR A 572 -6.04 -1.83 -14.40
CA THR A 572 -7.48 -1.72 -14.15
C THR A 572 -8.21 -0.99 -15.29
N LEU A 573 -7.53 -0.06 -15.94
CA LEU A 573 -8.08 0.72 -17.07
C LEU A 573 -7.89 0.02 -18.42
N TYR A 574 -6.75 -0.67 -18.59
CA TYR A 574 -6.31 -1.29 -19.83
C TYR A 574 -6.00 -2.76 -19.61
N PRO A 575 -7.02 -3.62 -19.41
CA PRO A 575 -6.81 -5.07 -19.29
C PRO A 575 -6.30 -5.66 -20.61
N PHE A 576 -5.59 -6.77 -20.54
CA PHE A 576 -5.15 -7.50 -21.72
C PHE A 576 -6.24 -8.40 -22.28
N ALA A 577 -6.20 -8.67 -23.58
CA ALA A 577 -7.10 -9.62 -24.23
C ALA A 577 -7.06 -11.01 -23.57
N SER A 578 -8.18 -11.71 -23.60
CA SER A 578 -8.34 -13.07 -23.06
C SER A 578 -8.65 -14.04 -24.20
N TYR A 579 -8.08 -15.24 -24.13
CA TYR A 579 -8.15 -16.25 -25.17
C TYR A 579 -8.75 -17.53 -24.61
N ILE A 580 -9.63 -18.17 -25.39
CA ILE A 580 -10.20 -19.49 -25.12
C ILE A 580 -9.95 -20.37 -26.34
N ASP A 581 -9.22 -21.46 -26.17
CA ASP A 581 -8.87 -22.38 -27.21
C ASP A 581 -9.68 -23.67 -27.09
N ASN A 582 -10.30 -24.11 -28.17
CA ASN A 582 -11.03 -25.35 -28.27
C ASN A 582 -10.57 -26.14 -29.49
N TYR A 583 -10.41 -27.43 -29.36
CA TYR A 583 -10.13 -28.28 -30.52
C TYR A 583 -11.35 -28.42 -31.43
N SER A 584 -11.15 -28.19 -32.72
CA SER A 584 -12.16 -28.38 -33.75
C SER A 584 -12.01 -29.75 -34.40
N LEU A 585 -10.78 -30.23 -34.56
CA LEU A 585 -10.47 -31.53 -35.12
C LEU A 585 -9.25 -32.12 -34.43
N ARG A 586 -9.31 -33.40 -34.09
CA ARG A 586 -8.14 -34.13 -33.55
C ARG A 586 -7.98 -35.42 -34.32
N LEU A 587 -6.83 -35.56 -34.98
CA LEU A 587 -6.50 -36.71 -35.77
C LEU A 587 -5.19 -37.35 -35.33
N PRO A 588 -5.18 -38.60 -34.85
CA PRO A 588 -3.95 -39.34 -34.62
C PRO A 588 -3.21 -39.60 -35.95
N ALA A 589 -1.93 -39.95 -35.90
CA ALA A 589 -1.20 -40.38 -37.09
C ALA A 589 -1.89 -41.59 -37.77
N ALA A 590 -2.01 -41.56 -39.11
CA ALA A 590 -2.60 -42.65 -39.89
C ALA A 590 -1.95 -42.72 -41.27
N GLY A 591 -1.36 -43.85 -41.60
CA GLY A 591 -0.58 -44.05 -42.85
C GLY A 591 0.61 -43.03 -42.93
N GLU A 592 0.66 -42.29 -44.00
CA GLU A 592 1.66 -41.23 -44.19
C GLU A 592 1.27 -39.88 -43.52
N ARG A 593 0.03 -39.73 -43.06
CA ARG A 593 -0.46 -38.50 -42.40
C ARG A 593 0.05 -38.45 -40.97
N PRO A 594 0.80 -37.40 -40.58
CA PRO A 594 1.17 -37.21 -39.18
C PRO A 594 -0.06 -36.90 -38.31
N ALA A 595 0.10 -36.98 -36.99
CA ALA A 595 -0.90 -36.46 -36.04
C ALA A 595 -1.10 -34.97 -36.30
N MET A 596 -2.35 -34.53 -36.33
CA MET A 596 -2.68 -33.11 -36.56
C MET A 596 -3.95 -32.72 -35.79
N GLU A 597 -3.97 -31.47 -35.35
CA GLU A 597 -5.14 -30.90 -34.69
C GLU A 597 -5.44 -29.51 -35.26
N ALA A 598 -6.73 -29.25 -35.46
CA ALA A 598 -7.22 -27.89 -35.71
C ALA A 598 -7.93 -27.38 -34.46
N TRP A 599 -7.66 -26.13 -34.13
CA TRP A 599 -8.22 -25.48 -32.95
C TRP A 599 -8.90 -24.17 -33.34
N THR A 600 -10.02 -23.87 -32.68
CA THR A 600 -10.67 -22.55 -32.74
C THR A 600 -10.26 -21.74 -31.53
N THR A 601 -9.72 -20.53 -31.75
CA THR A 601 -9.42 -19.54 -30.74
C THR A 601 -10.54 -18.51 -30.69
N GLU A 602 -11.18 -18.38 -29.55
CA GLU A 602 -12.10 -17.30 -29.21
C GLU A 602 -11.34 -16.19 -28.50
N VAL A 603 -11.49 -14.95 -28.93
CA VAL A 603 -10.79 -13.79 -28.38
C VAL A 603 -11.79 -12.83 -27.74
N THR A 604 -11.57 -12.47 -26.50
CA THR A 604 -12.24 -11.33 -25.87
C THR A 604 -11.23 -10.19 -25.82
N THR A 605 -11.49 -9.14 -26.58
CA THR A 605 -10.55 -8.02 -26.78
C THR A 605 -10.34 -7.20 -25.51
N ALA A 606 -9.23 -6.48 -25.44
CA ALA A 606 -8.95 -5.53 -24.33
C ALA A 606 -10.06 -4.47 -24.17
N GLU A 607 -10.69 -4.05 -25.27
CA GLU A 607 -11.83 -3.11 -25.26
C GLU A 607 -13.07 -3.72 -24.61
N GLU A 608 -13.43 -4.94 -24.96
CA GLU A 608 -14.55 -5.66 -24.36
C GLU A 608 -14.33 -5.95 -22.88
N LEU A 609 -13.07 -6.17 -22.46
CA LEU A 609 -12.67 -6.38 -21.06
C LEU A 609 -12.60 -5.09 -20.26
N SER A 610 -12.55 -3.93 -20.89
CA SER A 610 -12.57 -2.64 -20.20
C SER A 610 -13.95 -2.35 -19.59
N ASN A 611 -13.97 -1.58 -18.50
CA ASN A 611 -15.21 -1.13 -17.86
C ASN A 611 -15.22 0.39 -17.77
N ARG A 612 -15.91 1.04 -18.71
CA ARG A 612 -16.02 2.50 -18.75
C ARG A 612 -16.88 3.09 -17.61
N ASP A 613 -17.74 2.28 -16.99
CA ASP A 613 -18.59 2.68 -15.86
C ASP A 613 -17.92 2.45 -14.49
N LEU A 614 -16.64 2.08 -14.52
CA LEU A 614 -15.85 1.93 -13.29
C LEU A 614 -15.79 3.25 -12.54
N LYS A 615 -16.16 3.22 -11.26
CA LYS A 615 -16.14 4.38 -10.36
C LYS A 615 -14.85 4.41 -9.56
N MET A 616 -14.38 5.61 -9.23
CA MET A 616 -13.21 5.77 -8.39
C MET A 616 -13.48 5.27 -6.97
N GLN A 617 -12.53 4.51 -6.43
CA GLN A 617 -12.56 4.04 -5.05
C GLN A 617 -12.34 5.20 -4.09
N TYR A 618 -13.14 5.29 -3.02
CA TYR A 618 -12.97 6.32 -2.00
C TYR A 618 -13.24 5.80 -0.59
N SER A 619 -12.66 6.46 0.40
CA SER A 619 -13.00 6.29 1.82
C SER A 619 -13.59 7.56 2.41
N LYS A 620 -14.70 7.41 3.15
CA LYS A 620 -15.24 8.44 4.04
C LYS A 620 -14.67 8.21 5.42
N ASN A 621 -13.92 9.18 5.92
CA ASN A 621 -13.23 9.12 7.19
C ASN A 621 -13.86 10.08 8.19
N PHE A 622 -14.15 9.58 9.39
CA PHE A 622 -14.60 10.38 10.53
C PHE A 622 -13.75 10.04 11.75
N GLU A 623 -13.32 11.04 12.47
CA GLU A 623 -12.50 10.86 13.67
C GLU A 623 -12.87 11.90 14.73
N VAL A 624 -12.90 11.46 16.01
CA VAL A 624 -12.93 12.34 17.18
C VAL A 624 -11.90 11.89 18.18
N GLY A 625 -11.27 12.82 18.89
CA GLY A 625 -10.24 12.47 19.84
C GLY A 625 -10.03 13.51 20.93
N VAL A 626 -9.37 13.07 21.99
CA VAL A 626 -8.97 13.87 23.14
C VAL A 626 -7.47 13.72 23.32
N ASP A 627 -6.76 14.85 23.43
CA ASP A 627 -5.36 14.90 23.81
C ASP A 627 -5.24 15.66 25.13
N PHE A 628 -4.43 15.13 26.04
CA PHE A 628 -4.22 15.77 27.33
C PHE A 628 -2.80 15.59 27.86
N GLU A 629 -2.35 16.57 28.64
CA GLU A 629 -1.17 16.47 29.51
C GLU A 629 -1.58 16.92 30.91
N MET A 630 -1.78 15.93 31.80
CA MET A 630 -2.29 16.14 33.18
C MET A 630 -1.51 15.26 34.15
N PHE A 631 -1.14 15.84 35.31
CA PHE A 631 -0.45 15.12 36.38
C PHE A 631 0.87 14.45 35.95
N GLY A 632 1.51 14.94 34.90
CA GLY A 632 2.71 14.34 34.31
C GLY A 632 2.44 13.23 33.30
N ILE A 633 1.18 12.85 33.09
CA ILE A 633 0.75 11.87 32.11
C ILE A 633 0.36 12.59 30.81
N LYS A 634 0.92 12.17 29.68
CA LYS A 634 0.48 12.60 28.35
C LYS A 634 -0.39 11.51 27.76
N GLY A 635 -1.59 11.88 27.31
CA GLY A 635 -2.53 10.92 26.77
C GLY A 635 -3.18 11.39 25.47
N SER A 636 -3.49 10.44 24.61
CA SER A 636 -4.30 10.64 23.43
C SER A 636 -5.25 9.45 23.28
N ILE A 637 -6.51 9.73 23.05
CA ILE A 637 -7.54 8.73 22.74
C ILE A 637 -8.27 9.22 21.51
N ALA A 638 -8.47 8.33 20.52
CA ALA A 638 -9.19 8.66 19.29
C ALA A 638 -10.12 7.53 18.89
N TYR A 639 -11.38 7.87 18.64
CA TYR A 639 -12.32 7.02 17.91
C TYR A 639 -12.27 7.37 16.43
N TYR A 640 -12.30 6.35 15.57
CA TYR A 640 -12.38 6.52 14.13
C TYR A 640 -13.45 5.61 13.49
N ASN A 641 -14.00 6.07 12.38
CA ASN A 641 -14.87 5.32 11.49
C ASN A 641 -14.44 5.62 10.03
N GLU A 642 -14.12 4.57 9.31
CA GLU A 642 -13.68 4.62 7.91
C GLU A 642 -14.58 3.71 7.09
N LYS A 643 -15.16 4.24 6.01
CA LYS A 643 -16.05 3.51 5.10
C LYS A 643 -15.50 3.58 3.68
N MET A 644 -14.83 2.52 3.24
CA MET A 644 -14.37 2.40 1.86
C MET A 644 -15.50 1.88 0.97
N ARG A 645 -15.66 2.51 -0.18
CA ARG A 645 -16.66 2.20 -1.21
C ARG A 645 -16.02 2.17 -2.59
N ASN A 646 -16.70 1.49 -3.52
CA ASN A 646 -16.24 1.32 -4.90
C ASN A 646 -14.85 0.66 -4.98
N GLY A 647 -14.50 -0.22 -4.05
CA GLY A 647 -13.22 -0.92 -4.06
C GLY A 647 -13.04 -1.73 -5.33
N TYR A 648 -11.87 -1.60 -5.96
CA TYR A 648 -11.58 -2.30 -7.20
C TYR A 648 -11.48 -3.80 -6.97
N SER A 649 -12.07 -4.57 -7.88
CA SER A 649 -12.01 -6.03 -7.92
C SER A 649 -12.36 -6.53 -9.32
N THR A 650 -12.30 -7.83 -9.52
CA THR A 650 -12.77 -8.43 -10.77
C THR A 650 -14.26 -8.76 -10.68
N MET A 651 -15.03 -8.35 -11.66
CA MET A 651 -16.40 -8.81 -11.90
C MET A 651 -16.43 -9.75 -13.11
N TYR A 652 -17.40 -10.63 -13.14
CA TYR A 652 -17.55 -11.58 -14.24
C TYR A 652 -18.91 -11.40 -14.90
N THR A 653 -18.90 -11.33 -16.23
CA THR A 653 -20.12 -11.35 -17.03
C THR A 653 -20.16 -12.61 -17.88
N PRO A 654 -21.35 -13.21 -18.11
CA PRO A 654 -21.48 -14.36 -18.97
C PRO A 654 -21.42 -13.97 -20.44
N GLY A 655 -21.03 -14.91 -21.28
CA GLY A 655 -21.13 -14.85 -22.74
C GLY A 655 -21.23 -16.24 -23.30
N VAL A 656 -21.67 -16.32 -24.53
CA VAL A 656 -21.69 -17.56 -25.32
C VAL A 656 -20.81 -17.40 -26.54
N TYR A 657 -20.25 -18.49 -27.03
CA TYR A 657 -19.53 -18.56 -28.29
C TYR A 657 -19.73 -19.94 -28.90
N SER A 658 -19.56 -20.06 -30.20
CA SER A 658 -19.72 -21.31 -30.92
C SER A 658 -18.52 -21.60 -31.80
N TYR A 659 -18.20 -22.85 -31.95
CA TYR A 659 -17.15 -23.32 -32.84
C TYR A 659 -17.56 -24.64 -33.48
N ARG A 660 -16.84 -25.06 -34.55
CA ARG A 660 -17.08 -26.31 -35.25
C ARG A 660 -16.27 -27.42 -34.63
N GLU A 661 -16.91 -28.58 -34.37
CA GLU A 661 -16.25 -29.81 -34.01
C GLU A 661 -16.49 -30.83 -35.14
N TYR A 662 -15.42 -31.17 -35.86
CA TYR A 662 -15.50 -32.01 -37.03
C TYR A 662 -15.50 -33.46 -36.65
N ASN A 663 -16.39 -34.25 -37.30
CA ASN A 663 -16.46 -35.68 -37.14
C ASN A 663 -15.75 -36.38 -38.32
N TYR A 664 -14.43 -36.55 -38.18
CA TYR A 664 -13.60 -37.16 -39.21
C TYR A 664 -12.53 -38.06 -38.58
N SER A 665 -12.35 -39.27 -39.15
CA SER A 665 -11.35 -40.26 -38.70
C SER A 665 -10.58 -40.90 -39.87
N GLY A 666 -10.74 -40.40 -41.11
CA GLY A 666 -10.09 -40.94 -42.32
C GLY A 666 -8.57 -40.77 -42.34
N ALA A 667 -7.90 -41.45 -43.23
CA ALA A 667 -6.46 -41.41 -43.38
C ALA A 667 -5.96 -40.20 -44.20
N GLU A 668 -6.82 -39.57 -44.99
CA GLU A 668 -6.48 -38.43 -45.84
C GLU A 668 -6.27 -37.17 -45.01
N THR A 669 -5.45 -36.26 -45.54
CA THR A 669 -5.13 -35.01 -44.84
C THR A 669 -6.19 -33.94 -45.11
N PRO A 670 -6.96 -33.47 -44.12
CA PRO A 670 -7.89 -32.37 -44.30
C PRO A 670 -7.15 -31.05 -44.61
N VAL A 671 -7.76 -30.23 -45.44
CA VAL A 671 -7.30 -28.88 -45.79
C VAL A 671 -8.46 -27.88 -45.70
N TYR A 672 -8.15 -26.58 -45.55
CA TYR A 672 -9.18 -25.55 -45.59
C TYR A 672 -9.62 -25.29 -47.02
N ILE A 673 -10.90 -25.47 -47.29
CA ILE A 673 -11.58 -25.17 -48.56
C ILE A 673 -12.59 -24.04 -48.33
N ASP A 674 -13.10 -23.42 -49.40
CA ASP A 674 -14.18 -22.46 -49.30
C ASP A 674 -15.47 -23.19 -48.87
N ASP A 675 -16.18 -22.64 -47.88
CA ASP A 675 -17.42 -23.20 -47.39
C ASP A 675 -18.53 -23.02 -48.45
N PRO A 676 -19.03 -24.10 -49.05
CA PRO A 676 -20.06 -23.97 -50.08
C PRO A 676 -21.40 -23.43 -49.57
N ASN A 677 -21.66 -23.55 -48.27
CA ASN A 677 -22.88 -23.08 -47.63
C ASN A 677 -22.74 -21.63 -47.08
N ASN A 678 -21.50 -21.14 -46.87
CA ASN A 678 -21.24 -19.84 -46.30
C ASN A 678 -20.16 -19.13 -47.10
N PRO A 679 -20.47 -18.42 -48.19
CA PRO A 679 -19.49 -17.75 -49.07
C PRO A 679 -18.58 -16.80 -48.28
N GLY A 680 -17.27 -16.93 -48.47
CA GLY A 680 -16.25 -16.13 -47.78
C GLY A 680 -15.74 -16.72 -46.47
N GLN A 681 -16.31 -17.84 -46.02
CA GLN A 681 -15.76 -18.62 -44.90
C GLN A 681 -14.96 -19.82 -45.40
N LYS A 682 -14.05 -20.31 -44.55
CA LYS A 682 -13.31 -21.55 -44.77
C LYS A 682 -13.88 -22.67 -43.89
N VAL A 683 -13.83 -23.91 -44.38
CA VAL A 683 -14.24 -25.14 -43.67
C VAL A 683 -13.18 -26.20 -43.96
N LEU A 684 -12.96 -27.13 -43.02
CA LEU A 684 -12.12 -28.30 -43.29
C LEU A 684 -12.80 -29.24 -44.30
N GLY A 685 -12.03 -29.68 -45.28
CA GLY A 685 -12.51 -30.59 -46.32
C GLY A 685 -11.45 -31.60 -46.74
N VAL A 686 -11.87 -32.68 -47.39
CA VAL A 686 -11.01 -33.70 -47.97
C VAL A 686 -11.45 -33.92 -49.41
N ASN A 687 -10.49 -33.96 -50.35
CA ASN A 687 -10.73 -34.10 -51.79
C ASN A 687 -11.71 -33.04 -52.37
N GLY A 688 -11.74 -31.84 -51.78
CA GLY A 688 -12.61 -30.76 -52.23
C GLY A 688 -14.01 -30.78 -51.64
N GLU A 689 -14.39 -31.79 -50.85
CA GLU A 689 -15.69 -31.88 -50.18
C GLU A 689 -15.56 -31.48 -48.70
N PRO A 690 -16.50 -30.68 -48.14
CA PRO A 690 -16.51 -30.29 -46.72
C PRO A 690 -16.66 -31.52 -45.82
N LEU A 691 -15.97 -31.49 -44.67
CA LEU A 691 -16.17 -32.47 -43.61
C LEU A 691 -17.47 -32.17 -42.83
N ASP A 692 -18.12 -33.23 -42.40
CA ASP A 692 -19.23 -33.11 -41.45
C ASP A 692 -18.76 -32.52 -40.10
N TYR A 693 -19.51 -31.59 -39.58
CA TYR A 693 -19.24 -30.99 -38.29
C TYR A 693 -20.49 -30.73 -37.48
N GLU A 694 -20.34 -30.72 -36.17
CA GLU A 694 -21.32 -30.21 -35.22
C GLU A 694 -20.93 -28.80 -34.78
N THR A 695 -21.89 -27.89 -34.69
CA THR A 695 -21.69 -26.57 -34.09
C THR A 695 -21.88 -26.72 -32.60
N VAL A 696 -20.74 -26.61 -31.85
CA VAL A 696 -20.72 -26.69 -30.39
C VAL A 696 -20.82 -25.29 -29.83
N THR A 697 -21.84 -25.06 -29.00
CA THR A 697 -21.99 -23.82 -28.24
C THR A 697 -21.47 -24.01 -26.81
N LYS A 698 -20.61 -23.11 -26.37
CA LYS A 698 -20.06 -23.07 -25.00
C LYS A 698 -20.24 -21.73 -24.36
N PHE A 699 -20.10 -21.70 -23.05
CA PHE A 699 -20.16 -20.48 -22.26
C PHE A 699 -18.76 -19.96 -21.96
N LYS A 700 -18.60 -18.63 -21.92
CA LYS A 700 -17.39 -17.96 -21.51
C LYS A 700 -17.65 -17.02 -20.33
N ARG A 701 -16.64 -16.88 -19.51
CA ARG A 701 -16.61 -15.94 -18.40
C ARG A 701 -15.73 -14.75 -18.79
N ILE A 702 -16.33 -13.59 -18.94
CA ILE A 702 -15.65 -12.35 -19.29
C ILE A 702 -15.29 -11.66 -17.99
N ALA A 703 -13.98 -11.60 -17.68
CA ALA A 703 -13.47 -10.99 -16.46
C ALA A 703 -13.20 -9.50 -16.69
N LYS A 704 -13.97 -8.61 -16.04
CA LYS A 704 -13.84 -7.16 -16.15
C LYS A 704 -13.45 -6.53 -14.80
N PRO A 705 -12.71 -5.41 -14.79
CA PRO A 705 -12.58 -4.59 -13.58
C PRO A 705 -13.94 -4.11 -13.09
N GLY A 706 -14.16 -4.15 -11.78
CA GLY A 706 -15.42 -3.76 -11.16
C GLY A 706 -15.22 -3.08 -9.80
N ASN A 707 -16.32 -2.61 -9.20
CA ASN A 707 -16.35 -1.92 -7.91
C ASN A 707 -17.03 -2.76 -6.82
N ASN A 708 -16.62 -4.01 -6.66
CA ASN A 708 -17.34 -5.00 -5.87
C ASN A 708 -16.89 -5.12 -4.41
N ASN A 709 -15.93 -4.30 -3.96
CA ASN A 709 -15.42 -4.33 -2.60
C ASN A 709 -15.91 -3.14 -1.77
N LYS A 710 -16.29 -3.45 -0.53
CA LYS A 710 -16.64 -2.47 0.50
C LYS A 710 -16.00 -2.86 1.82
N TYR A 711 -15.44 -1.90 2.53
CA TYR A 711 -14.93 -2.09 3.89
C TYR A 711 -15.51 -1.04 4.82
N ASP A 712 -15.92 -1.48 6.02
CA ASP A 712 -16.18 -0.61 7.14
C ASP A 712 -15.18 -0.93 8.25
N LYS A 713 -14.39 0.08 8.64
CA LYS A 713 -13.42 -0.02 9.73
C LYS A 713 -13.82 0.97 10.82
N GLN A 714 -13.80 0.53 12.07
CA GLN A 714 -13.99 1.41 13.22
C GLN A 714 -13.16 0.95 14.40
N GLY A 715 -12.81 1.88 15.26
CA GLY A 715 -12.04 1.53 16.44
C GLY A 715 -11.72 2.69 17.35
N VAL A 716 -11.05 2.35 18.44
CA VAL A 716 -10.51 3.31 19.41
C VAL A 716 -9.01 3.05 19.53
N GLU A 717 -8.22 4.06 19.25
CA GLU A 717 -6.76 4.04 19.46
C GLU A 717 -6.43 4.87 20.70
N TYR A 718 -5.45 4.42 21.48
CA TYR A 718 -5.00 5.18 22.65
C TYR A 718 -3.50 5.08 22.84
N THR A 719 -2.93 6.11 23.44
CA THR A 719 -1.54 6.16 23.90
C THR A 719 -1.49 6.96 25.20
N PHE A 720 -0.85 6.38 26.22
CA PHE A 720 -0.59 7.02 27.50
C PHE A 720 0.91 6.94 27.80
N ASP A 721 1.53 8.07 27.99
CA ASP A 721 2.92 8.22 28.45
C ASP A 721 2.85 8.71 29.90
N PHE A 722 3.19 7.83 30.84
CA PHE A 722 3.19 8.10 32.27
C PHE A 722 4.46 8.86 32.73
N GLY A 723 5.36 9.17 31.78
CA GLY A 723 6.64 9.79 32.08
C GLY A 723 7.62 8.84 32.74
N GLN A 724 8.70 9.40 33.26
CA GLN A 724 9.77 8.64 33.88
C GLN A 724 9.62 8.53 35.39
N ILE A 725 9.62 7.31 35.91
CA ILE A 725 9.77 7.01 37.32
C ILE A 725 11.25 7.23 37.68
N ARG A 726 11.58 8.35 38.31
CA ARG A 726 12.98 8.79 38.53
C ARG A 726 13.81 7.78 39.33
N ALA A 727 13.21 7.09 40.32
CA ALA A 727 13.90 6.13 41.19
C ALA A 727 14.54 5.00 40.39
N ILE A 728 13.86 4.46 39.39
CA ILE A 728 14.31 3.34 38.54
C ILE A 728 14.66 3.80 37.12
N ARG A 729 14.62 5.11 36.86
CA ARG A 729 14.90 5.72 35.54
C ARG A 729 14.13 5.08 34.37
N THR A 730 12.91 4.60 34.61
CA THR A 730 12.09 3.87 33.67
C THR A 730 10.87 4.70 33.30
N SER A 731 10.69 4.95 32.03
CA SER A 731 9.47 5.50 31.46
C SER A 731 8.49 4.37 31.11
N ILE A 732 7.21 4.60 31.43
CA ILE A 732 6.15 3.64 31.11
C ILE A 732 5.26 4.26 30.05
N ILE A 733 5.12 3.55 28.92
CA ILE A 733 4.23 3.94 27.82
C ILE A 733 3.28 2.78 27.56
N VAL A 734 2.00 3.08 27.51
CA VAL A 734 0.94 2.12 27.18
C VAL A 734 0.23 2.61 25.95
N ASN A 735 0.25 1.84 24.88
CA ASN A 735 -0.52 2.13 23.68
C ASN A 735 -1.30 0.90 23.21
N GLY A 736 -2.34 1.12 22.44
CA GLY A 736 -3.11 0.01 21.91
C GLY A 736 -4.30 0.49 21.08
N ALA A 737 -5.06 -0.49 20.60
CA ALA A 737 -6.30 -0.20 19.90
C ALA A 737 -7.33 -1.34 20.04
N TYR A 738 -8.58 -0.95 20.08
CA TYR A 738 -9.70 -1.79 19.68
C TYR A 738 -10.01 -1.50 18.23
N MET A 739 -10.03 -2.50 17.39
CA MET A 739 -10.31 -2.39 15.96
C MET A 739 -11.36 -3.40 15.53
N GLN A 740 -12.30 -2.96 14.73
CA GLN A 740 -13.26 -3.81 14.03
C GLN A 740 -13.20 -3.49 12.54
N MET A 741 -13.11 -4.53 11.74
CA MET A 741 -13.16 -4.46 10.28
C MET A 741 -14.24 -5.38 9.76
N LYS A 742 -15.11 -4.83 8.91
CA LYS A 742 -16.17 -5.55 8.22
C LYS A 742 -15.89 -5.49 6.72
N ASN A 743 -15.63 -6.64 6.11
CA ASN A 743 -15.51 -6.78 4.67
C ASN A 743 -16.85 -7.23 4.09
N MET A 744 -17.36 -6.49 3.13
CA MET A 744 -18.65 -6.74 2.48
C MET A 744 -18.42 -6.80 0.98
N PRO A 745 -18.43 -7.98 0.35
CA PRO A 745 -18.52 -8.04 -1.11
C PRO A 745 -19.82 -7.38 -1.57
N ASP A 746 -19.80 -6.68 -2.69
CA ASP A 746 -21.03 -6.07 -3.21
C ASP A 746 -21.94 -7.13 -3.81
N VAL A 747 -23.16 -7.21 -3.32
CA VAL A 747 -24.14 -8.25 -3.64
C VAL A 747 -24.76 -8.08 -5.03
N GLY A 748 -24.53 -6.98 -5.73
CA GLY A 748 -25.13 -6.69 -7.04
C GLY A 748 -24.36 -7.22 -8.25
N VAL A 749 -23.30 -8.01 -8.05
CA VAL A 749 -22.45 -8.47 -9.14
C VAL A 749 -22.80 -9.90 -9.52
N LYS A 750 -23.21 -10.08 -10.77
CA LYS A 750 -23.41 -11.40 -11.35
C LYS A 750 -22.08 -12.15 -11.38
N GLN A 751 -21.95 -13.22 -10.65
CA GLN A 751 -20.78 -14.09 -10.69
C GLN A 751 -21.14 -15.42 -11.31
N LEU A 752 -20.32 -15.81 -12.27
CA LEU A 752 -20.43 -17.11 -12.94
C LEU A 752 -19.68 -18.19 -12.17
N PHE A 753 -20.12 -19.40 -12.34
CA PHE A 753 -19.45 -20.59 -11.83
C PHE A 753 -18.18 -20.93 -12.65
N ASP A 754 -17.43 -21.92 -12.19
CA ASP A 754 -16.15 -22.34 -12.76
C ASP A 754 -16.34 -22.93 -14.17
N LEU A 755 -15.56 -22.43 -15.14
CA LEU A 755 -15.55 -22.92 -16.52
C LEU A 755 -15.07 -24.36 -16.67
N SER A 756 -14.43 -24.96 -15.65
CA SER A 756 -13.95 -26.34 -15.71
C SER A 756 -15.08 -27.36 -15.95
N TYR A 757 -16.29 -27.06 -15.51
CA TYR A 757 -17.46 -27.89 -15.77
C TYR A 757 -18.06 -27.72 -17.18
N ASN A 758 -17.66 -26.69 -17.90
CA ASN A 758 -18.15 -26.41 -19.24
C ASN A 758 -17.32 -27.12 -20.34
N SER A 759 -16.19 -27.72 -19.99
CA SER A 759 -15.29 -28.40 -20.93
C SER A 759 -15.61 -29.87 -21.11
N GLY A 760 -16.48 -30.44 -20.28
CA GLY A 760 -16.86 -31.84 -20.32
C GLY A 760 -18.31 -32.05 -20.84
N LYS A 761 -18.55 -33.19 -21.46
CA LYS A 761 -19.92 -33.65 -21.76
C LYS A 761 -20.55 -34.22 -20.48
N ILE A 762 -21.82 -33.92 -20.26
CA ILE A 762 -22.65 -34.45 -19.18
C ILE A 762 -23.69 -35.37 -19.72
N GLN A 763 -24.20 -36.28 -18.88
CA GLN A 763 -25.29 -37.17 -19.30
C GLN A 763 -26.66 -36.50 -19.14
N ILE A 764 -27.38 -36.34 -20.23
CA ILE A 764 -28.78 -35.92 -20.28
C ILE A 764 -29.55 -37.01 -21.04
N ASN A 765 -30.54 -37.62 -20.42
CA ASN A 765 -31.35 -38.70 -21.03
C ASN A 765 -30.52 -39.86 -21.59
N GLY A 766 -29.38 -40.17 -21.00
CA GLY A 766 -28.48 -41.24 -21.44
C GLY A 766 -27.49 -40.85 -22.54
N GLU A 767 -27.56 -39.64 -23.06
CA GLU A 767 -26.64 -39.10 -24.05
C GLU A 767 -25.58 -38.21 -23.43
N ASN A 768 -24.35 -38.26 -23.93
CA ASN A 768 -23.25 -37.40 -23.53
C ASN A 768 -23.30 -36.11 -24.36
N VAL A 769 -23.84 -35.04 -23.81
CA VAL A 769 -23.96 -33.73 -24.48
C VAL A 769 -23.16 -32.65 -23.72
N TYR A 770 -22.73 -31.58 -24.43
CA TYR A 770 -22.18 -30.40 -23.74
C TYR A 770 -23.29 -29.78 -22.91
N ASN A 771 -22.89 -29.22 -21.73
CA ASN A 771 -23.85 -28.62 -20.82
C ASN A 771 -24.62 -27.48 -21.49
N PRO A 772 -25.95 -27.58 -21.68
CA PRO A 772 -26.73 -26.58 -22.39
C PRO A 772 -27.10 -25.36 -21.56
N VAL A 773 -26.72 -25.33 -20.27
CA VAL A 773 -27.02 -24.25 -19.35
C VAL A 773 -25.80 -23.87 -18.54
N TYR A 774 -25.74 -22.63 -18.05
CA TYR A 774 -24.68 -22.12 -17.23
C TYR A 774 -25.22 -21.36 -16.04
N GLY A 775 -25.05 -21.90 -14.83
CA GLY A 775 -25.58 -21.32 -13.58
C GLY A 775 -24.75 -20.10 -13.13
N GLY A 776 -25.45 -19.10 -12.59
CA GLY A 776 -24.85 -17.89 -12.08
C GLY A 776 -25.43 -17.47 -10.73
N TYR A 777 -24.70 -16.60 -10.03
CA TYR A 777 -25.03 -16.16 -8.68
C TYR A 777 -24.94 -14.65 -8.55
N ASP A 778 -25.93 -14.04 -7.91
CA ASP A 778 -25.86 -12.64 -7.48
C ASP A 778 -25.10 -12.57 -6.16
N GLY A 779 -23.98 -11.84 -6.14
CA GLY A 779 -23.08 -11.77 -4.98
C GLY A 779 -22.13 -12.96 -4.81
N GLY A 780 -22.03 -13.84 -5.80
CA GLY A 780 -21.08 -14.95 -5.90
C GLY A 780 -21.55 -16.28 -5.36
N LYS A 781 -20.90 -17.35 -5.85
CA LYS A 781 -21.18 -18.75 -5.45
C LYS A 781 -20.77 -19.09 -4.03
N SER A 782 -19.93 -18.27 -3.39
CA SER A 782 -19.43 -18.54 -2.05
C SER A 782 -20.59 -18.63 -1.05
N LEU A 783 -20.58 -19.66 -0.21
CA LEU A 783 -21.50 -19.73 0.94
C LEU A 783 -21.22 -18.60 1.94
N GLN A 784 -19.96 -18.12 2.00
CA GLN A 784 -19.55 -17.01 2.87
C GLN A 784 -19.69 -15.68 2.14
N GLY A 785 -20.38 -14.74 2.77
CA GLY A 785 -20.51 -13.36 2.32
C GLY A 785 -19.66 -12.40 3.16
N THR A 786 -20.32 -11.56 3.94
CA THR A 786 -19.67 -10.59 4.84
C THR A 786 -18.77 -11.29 5.86
N ALA A 787 -17.57 -10.74 6.08
CA ALA A 787 -16.68 -11.17 7.16
C ALA A 787 -16.40 -10.02 8.13
N ILE A 788 -16.46 -10.31 9.43
CA ILE A 788 -16.13 -9.36 10.51
C ILE A 788 -14.93 -9.89 11.29
N ARG A 789 -13.96 -9.00 11.50
CA ARG A 789 -12.84 -9.22 12.42
C ARG A 789 -12.82 -8.15 13.49
N LYS A 790 -12.50 -8.55 14.74
CA LYS A 790 -12.37 -7.67 15.90
C LYS A 790 -11.11 -8.02 16.64
N ARG A 791 -10.30 -7.01 16.99
CA ARG A 791 -9.13 -7.20 17.84
C ARG A 791 -9.00 -6.06 18.83
N PHE A 792 -8.65 -6.41 20.07
CA PHE A 792 -8.22 -5.47 21.09
C PHE A 792 -6.85 -5.89 21.60
N ASN A 793 -5.88 -5.00 21.45
CA ASN A 793 -4.52 -5.23 21.94
C ASN A 793 -3.97 -4.01 22.66
N SER A 794 -3.03 -4.27 23.58
CA SER A 794 -2.28 -3.27 24.34
C SER A 794 -0.80 -3.63 24.32
N ASN A 795 0.06 -2.64 24.17
CA ASN A 795 1.51 -2.75 24.29
C ASN A 795 1.95 -1.96 25.52
N PHE A 796 2.54 -2.63 26.49
CA PHE A 796 3.13 -2.05 27.71
C PHE A 796 4.64 -1.97 27.49
N SER A 797 5.17 -0.77 27.34
CA SER A 797 6.58 -0.52 27.09
C SER A 797 7.24 0.09 28.34
N PHE A 798 8.23 -0.58 28.87
CA PHE A 798 9.06 -0.16 29.99
C PHE A 798 10.43 0.22 29.43
N ILE A 799 10.74 1.51 29.41
CA ILE A 799 11.95 2.06 28.80
C ILE A 799 12.84 2.57 29.93
N THR A 800 13.92 1.85 30.22
CA THR A 800 14.90 2.22 31.23
C THR A 800 16.10 2.88 30.57
N HIS A 801 16.37 4.12 30.92
CA HIS A 801 17.49 4.87 30.43
C HIS A 801 18.49 5.18 31.53
N ILE A 802 19.72 4.72 31.37
CA ILE A 802 20.81 4.92 32.33
C ILE A 802 21.90 5.81 31.67
N PRO A 803 21.80 7.16 31.80
CA PRO A 803 22.71 8.08 31.09
C PRO A 803 24.19 7.86 31.42
N LYS A 804 24.52 7.59 32.69
CA LYS A 804 25.91 7.32 33.13
C LYS A 804 26.55 6.16 32.39
N LEU A 805 25.75 5.14 32.05
CA LEU A 805 26.19 3.97 31.29
C LEU A 805 25.95 4.11 29.78
N ARG A 806 25.31 5.20 29.33
CA ARG A 806 24.85 5.36 27.94
C ARG A 806 24.08 4.13 27.45
N LEU A 807 23.16 3.65 28.30
CA LEU A 807 22.43 2.41 28.08
C LEU A 807 20.92 2.68 28.06
N ILE A 808 20.23 2.18 27.04
CA ILE A 808 18.78 2.09 26.98
C ILE A 808 18.37 0.64 26.90
N THR A 809 17.41 0.26 27.71
CA THR A 809 16.73 -1.03 27.58
C THR A 809 15.23 -0.79 27.46
N SER A 810 14.58 -1.48 26.59
CA SER A 810 13.11 -1.49 26.52
C SER A 810 12.57 -2.92 26.56
N LEU A 811 11.65 -3.15 27.48
CA LEU A 811 10.83 -4.34 27.55
C LEU A 811 9.43 -3.96 27.08
N THR A 812 8.93 -4.61 26.03
CA THR A 812 7.55 -4.42 25.56
C THR A 812 6.78 -5.71 25.74
N VAL A 813 5.75 -5.69 26.59
CA VAL A 813 4.80 -6.78 26.74
C VAL A 813 3.57 -6.44 25.90
N GLN A 814 3.34 -7.25 24.87
CA GLN A 814 2.21 -7.13 23.98
C GLN A 814 1.12 -8.10 24.43
N CYS A 815 -0.07 -7.57 24.64
CA CYS A 815 -1.24 -8.33 25.08
C CYS A 815 -2.31 -8.23 24.01
N VAL A 816 -2.81 -9.34 23.50
CA VAL A 816 -4.00 -9.41 22.67
C VAL A 816 -5.13 -9.95 23.54
N TRP A 817 -6.03 -9.06 23.93
CA TRP A 817 -7.12 -9.33 24.88
C TRP A 817 -8.32 -9.97 24.18
N LEU A 818 -8.56 -9.58 22.93
CA LEU A 818 -9.64 -10.06 22.10
C LEU A 818 -9.14 -10.22 20.68
N ASP A 819 -9.36 -11.39 20.10
CA ASP A 819 -9.18 -11.67 18.67
C ASP A 819 -10.31 -12.58 18.21
N ARG A 820 -11.23 -12.02 17.43
CA ARG A 820 -12.43 -12.70 16.96
C ARG A 820 -12.62 -12.49 15.47
N SER A 821 -13.07 -13.54 14.79
CA SER A 821 -13.48 -13.46 13.39
C SER A 821 -14.73 -14.29 13.15
N ARG A 822 -15.59 -13.80 12.27
CA ARG A 822 -16.80 -14.51 11.85
C ARG A 822 -17.09 -14.17 10.40
N SER A 823 -17.43 -15.19 9.61
CA SER A 823 -18.07 -15.02 8.33
C SER A 823 -19.57 -15.22 8.48
N PHE A 824 -20.34 -14.42 7.76
CA PHE A 824 -21.79 -14.56 7.67
C PHE A 824 -22.18 -15.27 6.38
N LYS A 825 -23.30 -15.94 6.38
CA LYS A 825 -23.81 -16.55 5.16
C LYS A 825 -24.07 -15.52 4.07
N ASN A 826 -23.89 -15.94 2.84
CA ASN A 826 -24.30 -15.17 1.67
C ASN A 826 -25.81 -15.29 1.48
N SER A 827 -26.38 -14.43 0.65
CA SER A 827 -27.76 -14.50 0.22
C SER A 827 -28.06 -15.88 -0.42
N GLY A 828 -29.23 -16.45 -0.19
CA GLY A 828 -29.66 -17.72 -0.76
C GLY A 828 -29.02 -18.99 -0.16
N VAL A 829 -28.22 -18.87 0.89
CA VAL A 829 -27.63 -20.03 1.59
C VAL A 829 -28.61 -20.65 2.55
N TYR A 830 -28.78 -21.98 2.48
CA TYR A 830 -29.68 -22.74 3.34
C TYR A 830 -29.06 -24.10 3.75
N TYR A 831 -29.68 -24.80 4.67
CA TYR A 831 -29.48 -26.21 4.92
C TYR A 831 -30.84 -26.92 4.85
N GLU A 832 -30.84 -28.25 4.70
CA GLU A 832 -32.04 -29.05 4.72
C GLU A 832 -32.17 -29.73 6.09
N ASP A 833 -33.38 -29.62 6.71
CA ASP A 833 -33.70 -30.32 7.96
C ASP A 833 -33.88 -31.82 7.72
N ALA A 834 -34.21 -32.58 8.78
CA ALA A 834 -34.42 -34.03 8.69
C ALA A 834 -35.62 -34.42 7.78
N GLU A 835 -36.57 -33.53 7.61
CA GLU A 835 -37.76 -33.68 6.77
C GLU A 835 -37.50 -33.21 5.32
N GLY A 836 -36.31 -32.65 5.01
CA GLY A 836 -35.91 -32.15 3.68
C GLY A 836 -36.38 -30.70 3.39
N ASN A 837 -36.86 -29.96 4.40
CA ASN A 837 -37.25 -28.57 4.21
C ASN A 837 -36.04 -27.66 4.17
N LYS A 838 -36.04 -26.67 3.25
CA LYS A 838 -34.97 -25.68 3.13
C LYS A 838 -35.08 -24.61 4.22
N ILE A 839 -34.11 -24.58 5.11
CA ILE A 839 -34.01 -23.60 6.20
C ILE A 839 -33.04 -22.49 5.83
N TYR A 840 -33.58 -21.32 5.54
CA TYR A 840 -32.80 -20.12 5.18
C TYR A 840 -32.44 -19.24 6.39
N ASP A 841 -33.22 -19.29 7.45
CA ASP A 841 -32.97 -18.44 8.64
C ASP A 841 -32.23 -19.24 9.71
N PHE A 842 -30.88 -19.07 9.71
CA PHE A 842 -30.03 -19.72 10.69
C PHE A 842 -28.75 -18.88 10.93
N GLU A 843 -28.15 -19.07 12.09
CA GLU A 843 -26.88 -18.51 12.47
C GLU A 843 -25.98 -19.55 13.16
N GLY A 844 -24.66 -19.46 12.92
CA GLY A 844 -23.69 -20.31 13.59
C GLY A 844 -23.58 -21.70 13.00
N GLN A 845 -23.64 -22.75 13.84
CA GLN A 845 -23.58 -24.15 13.45
C GLN A 845 -24.95 -24.67 13.06
N VAL A 846 -25.01 -25.51 12.04
CA VAL A 846 -26.22 -26.21 11.57
C VAL A 846 -26.00 -27.71 11.62
N ASP A 847 -27.09 -28.49 11.61
CA ASP A 847 -27.03 -29.96 11.49
C ASP A 847 -27.32 -30.33 10.04
N GLY A 848 -26.24 -30.59 9.30
CA GLY A 848 -26.37 -31.01 7.91
C GLY A 848 -25.40 -30.31 6.94
N THR A 849 -25.69 -30.52 5.67
CA THR A 849 -24.94 -29.89 4.57
C THR A 849 -25.49 -28.51 4.25
N LEU A 850 -24.62 -27.56 4.05
CA LEU A 850 -24.97 -26.24 3.56
C LEU A 850 -25.06 -26.22 2.06
N TYR A 851 -26.04 -25.53 1.53
CA TYR A 851 -26.31 -25.40 0.10
C TYR A 851 -26.47 -23.94 -0.32
N LYS A 852 -26.15 -23.69 -1.59
CA LYS A 852 -26.57 -22.49 -2.31
C LYS A 852 -26.88 -22.88 -3.75
N ASP A 853 -28.10 -22.62 -4.17
CA ASP A 853 -28.54 -22.78 -5.54
C ASP A 853 -28.12 -21.58 -6.39
N PRO A 854 -27.99 -21.68 -7.72
CA PRO A 854 -27.88 -20.54 -8.61
C PRO A 854 -29.03 -19.55 -8.40
N ASP A 855 -28.79 -18.28 -8.61
CA ASP A 855 -29.83 -17.26 -8.62
C ASP A 855 -30.44 -17.10 -10.03
N TRP A 856 -29.66 -17.44 -11.05
CA TRP A 856 -30.05 -17.38 -12.47
C TRP A 856 -29.22 -18.37 -13.29
N TYR A 857 -29.61 -18.57 -14.52
CA TYR A 857 -28.82 -19.33 -15.50
C TYR A 857 -28.87 -18.69 -16.89
N MET A 858 -27.88 -19.02 -17.71
CA MET A 858 -27.83 -18.66 -19.12
C MET A 858 -28.08 -19.94 -19.95
N ASP A 859 -28.94 -19.84 -20.94
CA ASP A 859 -29.14 -20.92 -21.92
C ASP A 859 -28.16 -20.85 -23.09
N ALA A 860 -28.14 -21.84 -23.98
CA ALA A 860 -27.25 -21.87 -25.13
C ALA A 860 -27.53 -20.79 -26.17
N ALA A 861 -28.69 -20.15 -26.14
CA ALA A 861 -29.03 -18.99 -26.96
C ALA A 861 -28.49 -17.65 -26.35
N GLY A 862 -27.90 -17.69 -25.12
CA GLY A 862 -27.40 -16.52 -24.44
C GLY A 862 -28.45 -15.78 -23.59
N ASN A 863 -29.64 -16.33 -23.41
CA ASN A 863 -30.67 -15.71 -22.58
C ASN A 863 -30.38 -15.96 -21.11
N VAL A 864 -30.47 -14.92 -20.31
CA VAL A 864 -30.32 -14.99 -18.85
C VAL A 864 -31.70 -15.10 -18.22
N LEU A 865 -31.97 -16.23 -17.59
CA LEU A 865 -33.25 -16.59 -17.02
C LEU A 865 -33.12 -16.77 -15.48
N PRO A 866 -34.18 -16.49 -14.71
CA PRO A 866 -34.15 -16.76 -13.26
C PRO A 866 -34.10 -18.27 -13.03
N PHE A 867 -33.34 -18.68 -12.00
CA PHE A 867 -33.30 -20.09 -11.61
C PHE A 867 -34.46 -20.40 -10.65
N ASP A 868 -35.12 -21.55 -10.90
CA ASP A 868 -36.12 -22.14 -10.01
C ASP A 868 -35.71 -23.55 -9.58
N PRO A 869 -35.77 -23.90 -8.27
CA PRO A 869 -35.38 -25.24 -7.80
C PRO A 869 -36.09 -26.42 -8.44
N SER A 870 -37.28 -26.23 -9.03
CA SER A 870 -37.98 -27.30 -9.78
C SER A 870 -37.21 -27.75 -11.01
N LEU A 871 -36.29 -26.96 -11.51
CA LEU A 871 -35.39 -27.31 -12.61
C LEU A 871 -34.47 -28.48 -12.29
N TYR A 872 -34.25 -28.80 -11.01
CA TYR A 872 -33.50 -30.02 -10.65
C TYR A 872 -34.23 -31.30 -10.96
N ASP A 873 -35.54 -31.28 -10.97
CA ASP A 873 -36.39 -32.46 -11.26
C ASP A 873 -36.77 -32.54 -12.74
N GLY A 874 -36.38 -31.53 -13.53
CA GLY A 874 -36.66 -31.46 -14.96
C GLY A 874 -35.65 -32.25 -15.81
N GLU A 875 -35.90 -32.28 -17.12
CA GLU A 875 -35.06 -32.95 -18.12
C GLU A 875 -33.58 -32.55 -18.06
N LEU A 876 -33.30 -31.27 -17.72
CA LEU A 876 -31.95 -30.72 -17.53
C LEU A 876 -31.46 -30.77 -16.07
N GLY A 877 -32.08 -31.58 -15.21
CA GLY A 877 -31.76 -31.64 -13.79
C GLY A 877 -30.28 -31.89 -13.53
N ASN A 878 -29.66 -32.83 -14.23
CA ASN A 878 -28.23 -33.11 -14.12
C ASN A 878 -27.34 -31.91 -14.51
N ALA A 879 -27.80 -31.12 -15.47
CA ALA A 879 -27.10 -29.91 -15.90
C ALA A 879 -27.10 -28.82 -14.85
N PHE A 880 -28.16 -28.71 -14.06
CA PHE A 880 -28.29 -27.74 -12.99
C PHE A 880 -27.63 -28.19 -11.69
N GLN A 881 -27.67 -29.52 -11.37
CA GLN A 881 -27.07 -30.06 -10.14
C GLN A 881 -25.58 -29.71 -9.98
N ILE A 882 -24.82 -29.64 -11.06
CA ILE A 882 -23.37 -29.28 -11.02
C ILE A 882 -23.10 -27.85 -10.54
N TYR A 883 -24.12 -27.00 -10.62
CA TYR A 883 -23.99 -25.58 -10.14
C TYR A 883 -24.45 -25.40 -8.70
N ARG A 884 -25.05 -26.41 -8.07
CA ARG A 884 -25.41 -26.35 -6.65
C ARG A 884 -24.14 -26.33 -5.79
N THR A 885 -23.88 -25.22 -5.13
CA THR A 885 -22.73 -25.13 -4.22
C THR A 885 -23.05 -25.82 -2.91
N THR A 886 -22.18 -26.72 -2.45
CA THR A 886 -22.38 -27.49 -1.22
C THR A 886 -21.18 -27.38 -0.28
N SER A 887 -21.43 -27.55 1.02
CA SER A 887 -20.37 -27.70 2.02
C SER A 887 -20.85 -28.56 3.18
N THR A 888 -20.09 -29.58 3.50
CA THR A 888 -20.33 -30.44 4.69
C THR A 888 -19.79 -29.78 5.98
N ASN A 889 -19.15 -28.61 5.88
CA ASN A 889 -18.69 -27.91 7.06
C ASN A 889 -19.83 -27.13 7.72
N SER A 890 -20.55 -27.82 8.63
CA SER A 890 -21.68 -27.28 9.39
C SER A 890 -21.31 -26.10 10.29
N SER A 891 -20.02 -25.92 10.61
CA SER A 891 -19.53 -24.86 11.49
C SER A 891 -19.00 -23.63 10.74
N LEU A 892 -19.21 -23.53 9.41
CA LEU A 892 -18.64 -22.49 8.54
C LEU A 892 -18.88 -21.06 9.04
N PHE A 893 -20.01 -20.80 9.71
CA PHE A 893 -20.42 -19.49 10.20
C PHE A 893 -20.24 -19.29 11.72
N VAL A 894 -19.63 -20.28 12.39
CA VAL A 894 -19.31 -20.17 13.82
C VAL A 894 -18.22 -19.12 14.02
N GLN A 895 -18.37 -18.31 15.05
CA GLN A 895 -17.39 -17.30 15.41
C GLN A 895 -16.10 -17.95 15.94
N ASN A 896 -14.98 -17.65 15.34
CA ASN A 896 -13.67 -17.93 15.90
C ASN A 896 -13.36 -16.90 17.00
N SER A 897 -13.04 -17.39 18.20
CA SER A 897 -12.71 -16.56 19.35
C SER A 897 -11.50 -17.15 20.08
N PHE A 898 -10.42 -16.39 20.13
CA PHE A 898 -9.20 -16.80 20.81
C PHE A 898 -9.17 -16.29 22.25
N LYS A 899 -8.61 -17.11 23.14
CA LYS A 899 -8.29 -16.68 24.52
C LYS A 899 -7.22 -15.58 24.46
N PRO A 900 -7.13 -14.71 25.47
CA PRO A 900 -6.05 -13.71 25.54
C PRO A 900 -4.69 -14.37 25.45
N TYR A 901 -3.78 -13.74 24.70
CA TYR A 901 -2.41 -14.22 24.54
C TYR A 901 -1.41 -13.07 24.60
N PHE A 902 -0.17 -13.40 24.96
CA PHE A 902 0.87 -12.45 25.32
C PHE A 902 2.17 -12.76 24.59
N MET A 903 2.97 -11.73 24.34
CA MET A 903 4.29 -11.82 23.75
C MET A 903 5.18 -10.77 24.42
N ALA A 904 6.42 -11.14 24.75
CA ALA A 904 7.39 -10.23 25.32
C ALA A 904 8.59 -10.02 24.40
N ASN A 905 8.92 -8.74 24.18
CA ASN A 905 10.02 -8.30 23.32
C ASN A 905 11.00 -7.46 24.15
N ILE A 906 12.30 -7.67 23.96
CA ILE A 906 13.35 -6.90 24.61
C ILE A 906 14.26 -6.25 23.57
N ARG A 907 14.71 -5.01 23.87
CA ARG A 907 15.71 -4.28 23.10
C ARG A 907 16.70 -3.63 24.04
N ILE A 908 17.98 -3.67 23.67
CA ILE A 908 19.08 -3.11 24.44
C ILE A 908 19.96 -2.33 23.48
N THR A 909 20.27 -1.08 23.82
CA THR A 909 21.16 -0.22 23.03
C THR A 909 22.20 0.39 23.97
N LYS A 910 23.47 0.20 23.65
CA LYS A 910 24.62 0.68 24.41
C LYS A 910 25.51 1.54 23.52
N GLU A 911 25.79 2.79 23.92
CA GLU A 911 26.85 3.61 23.35
C GLU A 911 28.19 3.38 24.03
N ILE A 912 29.25 3.30 23.23
CA ILE A 912 30.64 3.21 23.64
C ILE A 912 31.36 4.47 23.16
N GLY A 913 31.62 5.39 24.09
CA GLY A 913 32.10 6.72 23.72
C GLY A 913 31.09 7.44 22.81
N ASN A 914 31.60 8.27 21.92
CA ASN A 914 30.81 8.89 20.82
C ASN A 914 31.00 8.15 19.48
N ILE A 915 31.72 7.02 19.49
CA ILE A 915 32.25 6.35 18.29
C ILE A 915 31.40 5.14 17.92
N ALA A 916 30.92 4.37 18.90
CA ALA A 916 30.23 3.10 18.64
C ALA A 916 28.91 2.98 19.39
N GLN A 917 27.94 2.33 18.76
CA GLN A 917 26.68 1.92 19.36
C GLN A 917 26.44 0.45 19.05
N ILE A 918 26.23 -0.35 20.08
CA ILE A 918 25.86 -1.76 19.95
C ILE A 918 24.42 -1.90 20.38
N SER A 919 23.61 -2.55 19.56
CA SER A 919 22.21 -2.79 19.83
C SER A 919 21.88 -4.27 19.68
N PHE A 920 21.01 -4.77 20.56
CA PHE A 920 20.50 -6.13 20.54
C PHE A 920 18.98 -6.10 20.69
N TYR A 921 18.30 -7.01 20.03
CA TYR A 921 16.87 -7.21 20.26
C TYR A 921 16.49 -8.70 20.22
N ALA A 922 15.41 -9.04 20.90
CA ALA A 922 14.74 -10.32 20.78
C ALA A 922 13.22 -10.11 20.83
N ASN A 923 12.56 -10.50 19.74
CA ASN A 923 11.10 -10.56 19.67
C ASN A 923 10.64 -11.91 20.18
N ASN A 924 9.55 -11.91 20.96
CA ASN A 924 9.01 -13.12 21.58
C ASN A 924 10.09 -13.96 22.28
N PHE A 925 10.96 -13.33 23.09
CA PHE A 925 12.07 -14.02 23.75
C PHE A 925 11.60 -15.12 24.73
N THR A 926 10.34 -15.10 25.12
CA THR A 926 9.69 -16.18 25.90
C THR A 926 9.25 -17.35 25.02
N ASN A 927 9.36 -17.25 23.70
CA ASN A 927 8.91 -18.20 22.70
C ASN A 927 7.44 -18.65 22.90
N SER A 928 6.59 -17.73 23.36
CA SER A 928 5.17 -17.98 23.59
C SER A 928 4.41 -18.11 22.27
N ARG A 929 4.05 -19.33 21.89
CA ARG A 929 3.33 -19.66 20.63
C ARG A 929 2.14 -20.57 20.92
N PRO A 930 1.09 -20.05 21.60
CA PRO A 930 -0.07 -20.89 21.92
C PRO A 930 -0.81 -21.32 20.63
N LYS A 931 -1.20 -22.59 20.60
CA LYS A 931 -2.08 -23.15 19.56
C LYS A 931 -3.51 -22.83 19.90
N MET A 932 -4.22 -22.14 18.99
CA MET A 932 -5.61 -21.75 19.15
C MET A 932 -6.47 -22.49 18.13
N LYS A 933 -7.54 -23.15 18.61
CA LYS A 933 -8.51 -23.84 17.76
C LYS A 933 -9.38 -22.83 17.03
N LEU A 934 -9.53 -22.99 15.72
CA LEU A 934 -10.53 -22.31 14.92
C LEU A 934 -11.85 -23.08 15.04
N GLN A 935 -12.87 -22.45 15.59
CA GLN A 935 -14.17 -23.08 15.81
C GLN A 935 -14.89 -23.37 14.49
N SER A 936 -14.69 -22.50 13.48
CA SER A 936 -15.31 -22.64 12.16
C SER A 936 -14.76 -23.77 11.29
N THR A 937 -13.53 -24.24 11.54
CA THR A 937 -12.90 -25.28 10.71
C THR A 937 -12.37 -26.46 11.52
N GLY A 938 -12.34 -26.34 12.85
CA GLY A 938 -11.73 -27.33 13.73
C GLY A 938 -10.19 -27.37 13.69
N SER A 939 -9.56 -26.67 12.76
CA SER A 939 -8.10 -26.60 12.61
C SER A 939 -7.44 -25.77 13.71
N TYR A 940 -6.11 -25.90 13.86
CA TYR A 940 -5.34 -25.12 14.84
C TYR A 940 -4.49 -24.07 14.14
N ARG A 941 -4.48 -22.87 14.73
CA ARG A 941 -3.59 -21.77 14.33
C ARG A 941 -2.63 -21.45 15.48
N MET A 942 -1.35 -21.30 15.16
CA MET A 942 -0.40 -20.68 16.08
C MET A 942 -0.56 -19.18 16.02
N VAL A 943 -0.68 -18.54 17.19
CA VAL A 943 -0.62 -17.10 17.35
C VAL A 943 0.78 -16.69 17.84
N ASN A 944 1.15 -15.43 17.72
CA ASN A 944 2.49 -14.87 17.91
C ASN A 944 3.52 -15.37 16.88
N THR A 945 4.52 -14.55 16.66
CA THR A 945 5.69 -14.89 15.84
C THR A 945 6.65 -15.82 16.59
N GLU A 946 7.50 -16.50 15.87
CA GLU A 946 8.62 -17.25 16.46
C GLU A 946 9.57 -16.32 17.21
N MET A 947 10.35 -16.89 18.13
CA MET A 947 11.45 -16.16 18.74
C MET A 947 12.44 -15.72 17.66
N TYR A 948 12.74 -14.43 17.63
CA TYR A 948 13.59 -13.83 16.62
C TYR A 948 14.48 -12.78 17.27
N PHE A 949 15.77 -12.85 17.05
CA PHE A 949 16.75 -11.98 17.70
C PHE A 949 17.74 -11.42 16.68
N GLY A 950 18.39 -10.33 17.02
CA GLY A 950 19.38 -9.71 16.18
C GLY A 950 20.30 -8.77 16.92
N ALA A 951 21.44 -8.52 16.29
CA ALA A 951 22.43 -7.57 16.76
C ALA A 951 22.81 -6.58 15.67
N GLU A 952 23.16 -5.38 16.08
CA GLU A 952 23.59 -4.28 15.21
C GLU A 952 24.75 -3.54 15.84
N LEU A 953 25.76 -3.24 15.03
CA LEU A 953 26.87 -2.35 15.36
C LEU A 953 26.75 -1.11 14.48
N LYS A 954 26.73 0.07 15.09
CA LYS A 954 26.79 1.37 14.42
C LYS A 954 28.04 2.10 14.85
N LEU A 955 28.88 2.47 13.89
CA LEU A 955 30.10 3.26 14.11
C LEU A 955 29.88 4.68 13.61
N LYS A 956 30.39 5.67 14.38
CA LYS A 956 30.33 7.10 14.03
C LYS A 956 31.74 7.69 14.15
N PHE A 957 32.25 8.34 13.12
CA PHE A 957 33.57 8.99 13.11
C PHE A 957 33.72 10.12 12.09
#